data_06660ec672720ef37c0a68d2902b517e
#
_entry.id   06660ec672720ef37c0a68d2902b517e
#
_cell.length_a   1.000
_cell.length_b   1.000
_cell.length_c   1.000
_cell.angle_alpha   90.00
_cell.angle_beta   90.00
_cell.angle_gamma   90.00
#
_symmetry.space_group_name_H-M   'P 1'
#
loop_
_entity.id
_entity.type
_entity.pdbx_description
1 polymer ?
#
loop_
_entity_poly.entity_id
_entity_poly.type
_entity_poly.pdbx_seq_one_letter_code
_entity_poly.pdbx_strand_id
1 'polypeptide(L)'
;MAAITSSSANSRIAGVSEPVASVAGGSDLTIFMAADHSPFAKNRTLRTDFWNLFDAAGRPSYSPPDSPTPKYGTSRSGFLQSAVQPFIRRRHRPMSKQPTREAVTGVQKMTPSEAFVETMVANGVTDIFGIMGSAFMDAMDIFAPAGIRLVPVVHEQGAAHMADGYARVSGRHGVVIGQNGPGISNCVTAIAAAYWAHSPVVMITPETGTMGMGLGGFQEANQLPMFQEFTKYQGHVNNPKRMAEYTARCFDRAISEMGPTQLNIPRDYFYGEITTEIPKPMRVERGAGGENSLNAAVELLATAKFPVILSGGGVVMGDAVEECKALAERLGAPVANGYLRNDSFPASHPLWAGPLGYQGSKAAMKLIAQADVVLALGSRMGPFGTLPQHGMDYWPKEAKIIQVEADHTNLGLVKKITVGIHGDAKATAKALLERLAAKTLACDATKAERAAKIKAEKEAWEKELDAWTHERDQFSLDVIEEAKGEKTPTGGTYLHPRQVLRELEKAMPPRVMVSTDIGNINAVSNSYLRFEEPRSFFAPMSFGNCGYSLPTMIGAKCAAPDRPAVAYAGDGAWGMSMVEIMTAVRHDIPVTAVVFHNRQWGAEKKNQVDFYNRRFVAGELESESFAGIAKAMGAEGIVVDRLEDVGPALKKAIDLQMNQRKTCVIEIMCTRELGDPFRRDALSKPVRFLDKYKDYV
;
A
#
# COMPACT_ATOMS: atom_id res chain seq x y z
N MET A 1 -49.43 -12.62 37.78
CA MET A 1 -50.78 -12.80 37.25
C MET A 1 -50.68 -12.92 35.75
N ALA A 2 -51.14 -14.09 35.29
CA ALA A 2 -51.57 -14.55 33.99
C ALA A 2 -50.53 -14.59 32.86
N ALA A 3 -50.06 -15.73 32.70
CA ALA A 3 -49.77 -16.60 31.60
C ALA A 3 -50.95 -16.72 30.58
N ILE A 4 -50.62 -16.81 29.30
CA ILE A 4 -51.35 -17.66 28.32
C ILE A 4 -50.33 -18.23 27.34
N THR A 5 -50.47 -19.54 27.20
CA THR A 5 -49.70 -20.56 26.51
C THR A 5 -50.15 -20.77 25.04
N SER A 6 -49.18 -21.24 24.23
CA SER A 6 -49.22 -22.33 23.21
C SER A 6 -50.18 -22.21 22.02
N SER A 7 -49.72 -22.53 20.82
CA SER A 7 -49.66 -23.89 20.33
C SER A 7 -49.00 -24.01 18.94
N SER A 8 -48.33 -25.09 18.78
CA SER A 8 -47.74 -25.74 17.61
C SER A 8 -48.73 -26.13 16.50
N ALA A 9 -48.23 -26.20 15.26
CA ALA A 9 -48.67 -27.19 14.30
C ALA A 9 -47.55 -27.54 13.30
N ASN A 10 -47.10 -28.78 13.41
CA ASN A 10 -46.38 -29.54 12.40
C ASN A 10 -47.27 -29.91 11.22
N SER A 11 -46.72 -29.95 10.01
CA SER A 11 -47.13 -30.97 9.04
C SER A 11 -45.98 -31.36 8.15
N ARG A 12 -45.58 -32.65 8.32
CA ARG A 12 -44.80 -33.47 7.38
C ARG A 12 -45.66 -33.82 6.18
N ILE A 13 -45.04 -33.92 4.98
CA ILE A 13 -45.36 -34.95 3.99
C ILE A 13 -44.09 -35.45 3.32
N ALA A 14 -44.03 -36.80 3.28
CA ALA A 14 -43.02 -37.70 2.71
C ALA A 14 -43.03 -37.63 1.17
N GLY A 15 -41.97 -37.83 0.52
CA GLY A 15 -41.15 -38.87 -0.02
C GLY A 15 -41.85 -39.79 -1.05
N VAL A 16 -41.35 -39.83 -2.29
CA VAL A 16 -41.46 -41.02 -3.18
C VAL A 16 -40.22 -41.11 -4.06
N SER A 17 -39.70 -42.33 -4.13
CA SER A 17 -38.55 -42.90 -4.77
C SER A 17 -38.71 -43.11 -6.29
N GLU A 18 -37.56 -43.24 -6.96
CA GLU A 18 -37.31 -43.69 -8.35
C GLU A 18 -38.05 -44.97 -8.79
N PRO A 19 -38.07 -45.30 -10.12
CA PRO A 19 -36.98 -46.11 -10.66
C PRO A 19 -36.55 -45.84 -12.12
N VAL A 20 -35.37 -46.34 -12.40
CA VAL A 20 -34.63 -46.51 -13.66
C VAL A 20 -35.39 -47.33 -14.70
N ALA A 21 -35.31 -46.96 -16.01
CA ALA A 21 -35.36 -47.90 -17.12
C ALA A 21 -34.57 -47.38 -18.35
N SER A 22 -33.65 -48.20 -18.78
CA SER A 22 -32.87 -48.12 -20.01
C SER A 22 -33.68 -48.52 -21.23
N VAL A 23 -33.51 -47.82 -22.39
CA VAL A 23 -33.57 -48.46 -23.72
C VAL A 23 -32.69 -47.67 -24.70
N ALA A 24 -31.91 -48.40 -25.46
CA ALA A 24 -31.00 -47.99 -26.50
C ALA A 24 -31.70 -47.66 -27.84
N GLY A 25 -31.03 -46.84 -28.68
CA GLY A 25 -31.14 -46.97 -30.12
C GLY A 25 -31.31 -45.67 -30.93
N GLY A 26 -30.28 -45.28 -31.65
CA GLY A 26 -30.39 -44.86 -33.06
C GLY A 26 -30.52 -43.37 -33.42
N SER A 27 -29.40 -42.85 -33.88
CA SER A 27 -29.21 -41.92 -35.03
C SER A 27 -30.20 -40.77 -35.29
N ASP A 28 -29.64 -39.62 -35.29
CA ASP A 28 -29.57 -38.51 -36.25
C ASP A 28 -29.52 -37.16 -35.57
N LEU A 29 -28.34 -36.58 -35.72
CA LEU A 29 -28.00 -35.27 -35.19
C LEU A 29 -28.39 -34.21 -36.25
N THR A 30 -29.50 -33.51 -36.08
CA THR A 30 -29.82 -32.30 -36.84
C THR A 30 -29.50 -31.10 -35.91
N ILE A 31 -28.44 -30.39 -36.27
CA ILE A 31 -28.01 -29.16 -35.59
C ILE A 31 -28.98 -28.03 -35.97
N PHE A 32 -29.78 -27.56 -35.03
CA PHE A 32 -30.45 -26.26 -35.12
C PHE A 32 -29.49 -25.17 -34.69
N MET A 33 -28.97 -24.38 -35.65
CA MET A 33 -28.34 -23.11 -35.39
C MET A 33 -29.41 -22.10 -34.96
N ALA A 34 -29.40 -21.65 -33.74
CA ALA A 34 -30.16 -20.49 -33.29
C ALA A 34 -29.50 -19.23 -33.86
N ALA A 35 -30.21 -18.48 -34.67
CA ALA A 35 -29.75 -17.22 -35.25
C ALA A 35 -29.80 -16.13 -34.14
N ASP A 36 -28.63 -15.58 -33.86
CA ASP A 36 -28.43 -14.41 -33.02
C ASP A 36 -28.82 -13.14 -33.80
N HIS A 37 -29.88 -12.48 -33.43
CA HIS A 37 -30.29 -11.22 -34.00
C HIS A 37 -29.57 -10.05 -33.30
N SER A 38 -28.39 -9.72 -33.78
CA SER A 38 -27.71 -8.45 -33.49
C SER A 38 -28.02 -7.42 -34.60
N PRO A 39 -28.51 -6.19 -34.29
CA PRO A 39 -28.93 -5.21 -35.31
C PRO A 39 -27.78 -4.34 -35.85
N PHE A 40 -26.54 -4.80 -35.87
CA PHE A 40 -25.38 -4.00 -36.31
C PHE A 40 -24.71 -4.43 -37.65
N ALA A 41 -25.43 -5.03 -38.53
CA ALA A 41 -24.88 -5.38 -39.83
C ALA A 41 -25.76 -4.90 -41.01
N LYS A 42 -25.87 -3.59 -41.16
CA LYS A 42 -26.26 -2.94 -42.45
C LYS A 42 -26.02 -1.42 -42.35
N ASN A 43 -24.83 -0.97 -42.72
CA ASN A 43 -24.61 0.33 -43.40
C ASN A 43 -23.10 0.48 -43.68
N ARG A 44 -22.70 -0.13 -44.80
CA ARG A 44 -21.35 0.04 -45.37
C ARG A 44 -21.39 0.92 -46.68
N THR A 45 -22.38 1.78 -46.82
CA THR A 45 -22.51 2.64 -48.03
C THR A 45 -22.76 4.13 -47.73
N LEU A 46 -22.46 4.63 -46.54
CA LEU A 46 -22.61 6.08 -46.20
C LEU A 46 -21.32 6.68 -45.62
N ARG A 47 -20.15 6.25 -46.13
CA ARG A 47 -18.87 6.82 -45.62
C ARG A 47 -18.14 7.70 -46.66
N THR A 48 -18.72 7.93 -47.82
CA THR A 48 -18.12 8.81 -48.86
C THR A 48 -18.77 10.19 -48.97
N ASP A 49 -19.93 10.44 -48.33
CA ASP A 49 -20.62 11.71 -48.52
C ASP A 49 -20.46 12.73 -47.39
N PHE A 50 -19.76 12.37 -46.27
CA PHE A 50 -19.60 13.27 -45.16
C PHE A 50 -18.41 14.26 -45.28
N TRP A 51 -17.50 14.02 -46.24
CA TRP A 51 -16.35 14.91 -46.47
C TRP A 51 -16.60 15.96 -47.55
N ASN A 52 -17.65 15.79 -48.37
CA ASN A 52 -17.97 16.74 -49.47
C ASN A 52 -18.91 17.87 -49.03
N LEU A 53 -19.37 17.93 -47.80
CA LEU A 53 -20.24 19.01 -47.29
C LEU A 53 -19.49 20.15 -46.56
N PHE A 54 -18.17 20.05 -46.41
CA PHE A 54 -17.34 21.08 -45.79
C PHE A 54 -16.60 22.02 -46.74
N ASP A 55 -16.66 21.79 -48.07
CA ASP A 55 -15.97 22.62 -49.06
C ASP A 55 -16.85 23.73 -49.70
N ALA A 56 -18.11 23.88 -49.27
CA ALA A 56 -19.05 24.88 -49.85
C ALA A 56 -19.29 26.13 -48.97
N ALA A 57 -18.58 26.30 -47.84
CA ALA A 57 -18.62 27.51 -47.08
C ALA A 57 -17.27 28.24 -47.14
N GLY A 58 -17.23 29.32 -47.92
CA GLY A 58 -16.04 30.13 -48.16
C GLY A 58 -15.27 30.53 -46.89
N ARG A 59 -13.98 30.23 -46.90
CA ARG A 59 -13.04 30.66 -45.85
C ARG A 59 -12.83 32.17 -45.96
N PRO A 60 -12.87 32.91 -44.82
CA PRO A 60 -12.32 34.27 -44.83
C PRO A 60 -10.79 34.19 -44.95
N SER A 61 -10.24 34.87 -45.92
CA SER A 61 -8.81 35.04 -46.14
C SER A 61 -8.19 35.84 -45.00
N TYR A 62 -7.35 35.21 -44.18
CA TYR A 62 -6.49 35.88 -43.20
C TYR A 62 -5.08 35.94 -43.82
N SER A 63 -4.64 37.18 -44.13
CA SER A 63 -3.27 37.49 -44.54
C SER A 63 -2.47 37.90 -43.29
N PRO A 64 -1.37 37.19 -42.95
CA PRO A 64 -0.49 37.64 -41.90
C PRO A 64 0.38 38.82 -42.42
N PRO A 65 0.76 39.79 -41.53
CA PRO A 65 1.62 40.88 -41.91
C PRO A 65 3.07 40.41 -42.15
N ASP A 66 3.72 41.07 -43.11
CA ASP A 66 5.10 40.85 -43.55
C ASP A 66 6.11 40.90 -42.40
N SER A 67 6.88 39.81 -42.24
CA SER A 67 8.13 39.83 -41.46
C SER A 67 9.31 39.55 -42.40
N PRO A 68 10.44 40.24 -42.22
CA PRO A 68 11.56 40.15 -43.20
C PRO A 68 12.33 38.83 -43.01
N THR A 69 12.57 38.16 -44.12
CA THR A 69 13.42 36.97 -44.23
C THR A 69 14.90 37.32 -44.01
N PRO A 70 15.65 36.63 -43.14
CA PRO A 70 17.10 36.73 -43.10
C PRO A 70 17.73 35.88 -44.23
N LYS A 71 18.58 36.48 -45.03
CA LYS A 71 19.42 35.82 -46.03
C LYS A 71 20.47 34.92 -45.34
N TYR A 72 20.44 33.63 -45.55
CA TYR A 72 21.51 32.73 -45.14
C TYR A 72 22.61 32.67 -46.20
N GLY A 73 23.78 33.19 -45.79
CA GLY A 73 25.04 32.99 -46.49
C GLY A 73 25.63 31.62 -46.13
N THR A 74 26.04 30.88 -47.17
CA THR A 74 26.73 29.56 -47.08
C THR A 74 28.17 29.78 -46.61
N SER A 75 28.52 29.29 -45.40
CA SER A 75 29.89 28.87 -45.07
C SER A 75 29.89 27.62 -44.24
N ARG A 76 30.55 26.58 -44.77
CA ARG A 76 30.80 25.28 -44.12
C ARG A 76 31.84 25.44 -43.02
N SER A 77 31.74 24.54 -42.03
CA SER A 77 32.68 24.18 -40.96
C SER A 77 32.62 24.98 -39.68
N GLY A 78 32.21 24.31 -38.61
CA GLY A 78 32.53 24.69 -37.22
C GLY A 78 31.33 25.12 -36.38
N PHE A 79 30.34 24.27 -36.15
CA PHE A 79 29.35 24.46 -35.07
C PHE A 79 28.80 23.13 -34.55
N LEU A 80 29.58 22.47 -33.75
CA LEU A 80 29.12 21.45 -32.83
C LEU A 80 29.87 21.59 -31.50
N GLN A 81 29.64 22.73 -30.83
CA GLN A 81 29.91 22.87 -29.40
C GLN A 81 29.34 24.24 -28.96
N SER A 82 28.43 24.22 -28.00
CA SER A 82 27.84 25.34 -27.30
C SER A 82 26.47 25.83 -27.82
N ALA A 83 25.43 25.23 -27.34
CA ALA A 83 24.20 25.91 -26.90
C ALA A 83 23.24 24.94 -26.19
N VAL A 84 23.71 24.24 -25.18
CA VAL A 84 22.81 23.85 -24.08
C VAL A 84 22.78 25.05 -23.14
N GLN A 85 21.88 25.98 -23.44
CA GLN A 85 21.56 26.99 -22.41
C GLN A 85 21.00 26.21 -21.21
N PRO A 86 21.51 26.43 -19.99
CA PRO A 86 20.90 25.87 -18.82
C PRO A 86 19.46 26.40 -18.76
N PHE A 87 18.48 25.50 -18.84
CA PHE A 87 17.13 25.81 -18.41
C PHE A 87 17.26 26.56 -17.10
N ILE A 88 16.82 27.82 -17.09
CA ILE A 88 16.80 28.66 -15.90
C ILE A 88 15.99 27.86 -14.89
N ARG A 89 16.68 27.16 -13.96
CA ARG A 89 16.07 26.66 -12.72
C ARG A 89 15.48 27.91 -12.05
N ARG A 90 14.20 28.19 -12.29
CA ARG A 90 13.46 29.00 -11.33
C ARG A 90 13.68 28.28 -10.01
N ARG A 91 14.51 28.87 -9.16
CA ARG A 91 14.61 28.46 -7.76
C ARG A 91 13.19 28.59 -7.22
N HIS A 92 12.45 27.46 -7.22
CA HIS A 92 11.31 27.37 -6.35
C HIS A 92 11.91 27.63 -4.96
N ARG A 93 11.56 28.78 -4.38
CA ARG A 93 11.83 28.99 -2.95
C ARG A 93 11.37 27.71 -2.26
N PRO A 94 12.22 27.10 -1.38
CA PRO A 94 11.70 26.04 -0.52
C PRO A 94 10.46 26.65 0.13
N MET A 95 9.29 26.03 -0.13
CA MET A 95 8.08 26.46 0.55
C MET A 95 8.35 26.14 2.03
N SER A 96 8.76 27.16 2.79
CA SER A 96 8.63 27.11 4.24
C SER A 96 7.22 26.63 4.48
N LYS A 97 7.01 25.65 5.39
CA LYS A 97 5.68 25.24 5.83
C LYS A 97 4.95 26.53 6.19
N GLN A 98 4.15 27.08 5.26
CA GLN A 98 3.28 28.17 5.61
C GLN A 98 2.27 27.59 6.58
N PRO A 99 2.08 28.22 7.76
CA PRO A 99 1.06 27.74 8.67
C PRO A 99 -0.27 27.72 7.90
N THR A 100 -0.97 26.60 7.94
CA THR A 100 -2.33 26.51 7.45
C THR A 100 -3.13 27.62 8.11
N ARG A 101 -3.83 28.46 7.32
CA ARG A 101 -4.66 29.51 7.90
C ARG A 101 -5.73 28.89 8.77
N GLU A 102 -6.14 29.57 9.82
CA GLU A 102 -7.30 29.14 10.57
C GLU A 102 -8.53 29.18 9.67
N ALA A 103 -9.32 28.13 9.71
CA ALA A 103 -10.58 28.08 8.96
C ALA A 103 -11.53 29.17 9.44
N VAL A 104 -12.33 29.68 8.51
CA VAL A 104 -13.38 30.64 8.85
C VAL A 104 -14.39 30.05 9.82
N THR A 105 -14.95 30.88 10.69
CA THR A 105 -15.89 30.45 11.72
C THR A 105 -17.22 31.18 11.60
N GLY A 106 -18.28 30.53 12.11
CA GLY A 106 -19.64 31.03 12.08
C GLY A 106 -20.28 30.94 10.68
N VAL A 107 -21.54 31.34 10.61
CA VAL A 107 -22.32 31.32 9.37
C VAL A 107 -21.88 32.47 8.48
N GLN A 108 -21.40 32.16 7.27
CA GLN A 108 -20.91 33.14 6.31
C GLN A 108 -21.46 32.88 4.92
N LYS A 109 -21.51 33.95 4.12
CA LYS A 109 -21.78 33.89 2.68
C LYS A 109 -20.47 33.56 1.96
N MET A 110 -20.48 32.52 1.14
CA MET A 110 -19.31 32.06 0.39
C MET A 110 -19.72 31.26 -0.85
N THR A 111 -18.77 30.92 -1.70
CA THR A 111 -18.99 29.94 -2.78
C THR A 111 -18.89 28.51 -2.24
N PRO A 112 -19.46 27.50 -2.91
CA PRO A 112 -19.24 26.11 -2.56
C PRO A 112 -17.76 25.69 -2.63
N SER A 113 -16.96 26.26 -3.55
CA SER A 113 -15.51 26.07 -3.61
C SER A 113 -14.82 26.54 -2.34
N GLU A 114 -15.15 27.74 -1.85
CA GLU A 114 -14.63 28.25 -0.57
C GLU A 114 -15.05 27.35 0.59
N ALA A 115 -16.32 26.92 0.63
CA ALA A 115 -16.80 26.00 1.66
C ALA A 115 -16.06 24.66 1.66
N PHE A 116 -15.78 24.10 0.49
CA PHE A 116 -14.98 22.89 0.33
C PHE A 116 -13.55 23.08 0.84
N VAL A 117 -12.89 24.14 0.41
CA VAL A 117 -11.48 24.43 0.78
C VAL A 117 -11.35 24.77 2.26
N GLU A 118 -12.23 25.59 2.82
CA GLU A 118 -12.22 25.94 4.24
C GLU A 118 -12.50 24.72 5.14
N THR A 119 -13.34 23.76 4.67
CA THR A 119 -13.53 22.52 5.39
C THR A 119 -12.26 21.65 5.40
N MET A 120 -11.49 21.64 4.31
CA MET A 120 -10.17 20.98 4.30
C MET A 120 -9.17 21.69 5.23
N VAL A 121 -9.16 23.04 5.26
CA VAL A 121 -8.35 23.82 6.20
C VAL A 121 -8.72 23.48 7.64
N ALA A 122 -10.02 23.42 7.97
CA ALA A 122 -10.49 23.03 9.31
C ALA A 122 -9.99 21.63 9.72
N ASN A 123 -9.89 20.69 8.76
CA ASN A 123 -9.34 19.35 8.99
C ASN A 123 -7.81 19.31 8.92
N GLY A 124 -7.14 20.47 8.80
CA GLY A 124 -5.70 20.60 8.84
C GLY A 124 -4.99 20.05 7.60
N VAL A 125 -5.61 20.04 6.43
CA VAL A 125 -5.00 19.61 5.17
C VAL A 125 -3.93 20.63 4.77
N THR A 126 -2.72 20.12 4.49
CA THR A 126 -1.58 20.93 4.00
C THR A 126 -1.14 20.53 2.61
N ASP A 127 -1.37 19.26 2.25
CA ASP A 127 -0.93 18.68 1.00
C ASP A 127 -2.05 17.86 0.37
N ILE A 128 -2.22 18.02 -0.93
CA ILE A 128 -3.10 17.20 -1.78
C ILE A 128 -2.26 16.63 -2.90
N PHE A 129 -2.43 15.35 -3.20
CA PHE A 129 -1.74 14.67 -4.29
C PHE A 129 -2.71 14.45 -5.46
N GLY A 130 -2.27 14.70 -6.70
CA GLY A 130 -3.16 14.50 -7.84
C GLY A 130 -2.69 15.12 -9.13
N ILE A 131 -3.51 15.02 -10.15
CA ILE A 131 -3.32 15.72 -11.43
C ILE A 131 -4.39 16.80 -11.53
N MET A 132 -3.97 18.00 -11.95
CA MET A 132 -4.88 19.12 -12.16
C MET A 132 -6.01 18.74 -13.14
N GLY A 133 -7.21 19.20 -12.87
CA GLY A 133 -8.37 18.88 -13.70
C GLY A 133 -9.37 20.02 -13.78
N SER A 134 -10.01 20.17 -14.95
CA SER A 134 -11.03 21.19 -15.18
C SER A 134 -12.30 21.01 -14.32
N ALA A 135 -12.51 19.82 -13.78
CA ALA A 135 -13.70 19.51 -13.00
C ALA A 135 -13.70 20.14 -11.59
N PHE A 136 -12.55 20.66 -11.11
CA PHE A 136 -12.42 21.31 -9.80
C PHE A 136 -11.52 22.55 -9.87
N MET A 137 -11.44 23.18 -11.04
CA MET A 137 -10.54 24.30 -11.30
C MET A 137 -10.81 25.49 -10.35
N ASP A 138 -12.06 25.80 -10.07
CA ASP A 138 -12.45 26.92 -9.20
C ASP A 138 -11.94 26.72 -7.75
N ALA A 139 -12.13 25.52 -7.20
CA ALA A 139 -11.61 25.19 -5.88
C ALA A 139 -10.06 25.14 -5.87
N MET A 140 -9.44 24.64 -6.94
CA MET A 140 -7.99 24.54 -7.06
C MET A 140 -7.30 25.91 -7.07
N ASP A 141 -7.93 26.92 -7.65
CA ASP A 141 -7.41 28.29 -7.72
C ASP A 141 -7.14 28.90 -6.33
N ILE A 142 -7.94 28.50 -5.34
CA ILE A 142 -7.82 28.99 -3.97
C ILE A 142 -7.05 28.05 -3.02
N PHE A 143 -6.49 26.92 -3.47
CA PHE A 143 -5.67 26.05 -2.62
C PHE A 143 -4.45 26.77 -2.04
N ALA A 144 -3.69 27.45 -2.90
CA ALA A 144 -2.47 28.15 -2.47
C ALA A 144 -2.75 29.29 -1.47
N PRO A 145 -3.73 30.19 -1.69
CA PRO A 145 -4.14 31.17 -0.70
C PRO A 145 -4.60 30.56 0.62
N ALA A 146 -5.25 29.40 0.59
CA ALA A 146 -5.69 28.66 1.78
C ALA A 146 -4.53 27.94 2.51
N GLY A 147 -3.30 27.98 1.97
CA GLY A 147 -2.15 27.29 2.53
C GLY A 147 -2.10 25.78 2.22
N ILE A 148 -2.85 25.33 1.23
CA ILE A 148 -2.86 23.95 0.75
C ILE A 148 -1.94 23.84 -0.48
N ARG A 149 -1.00 22.91 -0.44
CA ARG A 149 -0.13 22.58 -1.58
C ARG A 149 -0.74 21.45 -2.39
N LEU A 150 -1.02 21.68 -3.67
CA LEU A 150 -1.22 20.59 -4.62
C LEU A 150 0.15 20.09 -5.08
N VAL A 151 0.39 18.79 -5.01
CA VAL A 151 1.56 18.09 -5.55
C VAL A 151 1.15 17.36 -6.83
N PRO A 152 1.38 17.95 -8.00
CA PRO A 152 1.10 17.30 -9.28
C PRO A 152 2.01 16.08 -9.48
N VAL A 153 1.38 14.95 -9.74
CA VAL A 153 2.02 13.65 -9.98
C VAL A 153 2.13 13.35 -11.47
N VAL A 154 2.75 12.22 -11.82
CA VAL A 154 2.77 11.73 -13.21
C VAL A 154 1.57 10.82 -13.50
N HIS A 155 1.11 10.06 -12.49
CA HIS A 155 -0.01 9.13 -12.62
C HIS A 155 -0.85 9.13 -11.34
N GLU A 156 -2.18 9.10 -11.44
CA GLU A 156 -3.07 9.20 -10.26
C GLU A 156 -2.96 8.02 -9.30
N GLN A 157 -2.58 6.85 -9.76
CA GLN A 157 -2.22 5.73 -8.87
C GLN A 157 -1.09 6.14 -7.91
N GLY A 158 -0.06 6.83 -8.44
CA GLY A 158 1.02 7.41 -7.64
C GLY A 158 0.50 8.41 -6.61
N ALA A 159 -0.44 9.29 -6.99
CA ALA A 159 -1.05 10.24 -6.07
C ALA A 159 -1.75 9.57 -4.89
N ALA A 160 -2.53 8.52 -5.16
CA ALA A 160 -3.26 7.81 -4.11
C ALA A 160 -2.31 7.04 -3.18
N HIS A 161 -1.19 6.47 -3.70
CA HIS A 161 -0.13 5.90 -2.86
C HIS A 161 0.62 6.97 -2.05
N MET A 162 0.83 8.17 -2.60
CA MET A 162 1.40 9.29 -1.83
C MET A 162 0.48 9.70 -0.69
N ALA A 163 -0.83 9.76 -0.94
CA ALA A 163 -1.82 10.02 0.10
C ALA A 163 -1.81 8.94 1.20
N ASP A 164 -1.68 7.66 0.85
CA ASP A 164 -1.50 6.55 1.80
C ASP A 164 -0.24 6.74 2.65
N GLY A 165 0.91 6.98 2.02
CA GLY A 165 2.18 7.22 2.71
C GLY A 165 2.13 8.40 3.66
N TYR A 166 1.54 9.51 3.21
CA TYR A 166 1.33 10.71 4.04
C TYR A 166 0.47 10.40 5.27
N ALA A 167 -0.67 9.72 5.07
CA ALA A 167 -1.59 9.37 6.15
C ALA A 167 -0.94 8.45 7.19
N ARG A 168 -0.22 7.42 6.74
CA ARG A 168 0.42 6.43 7.63
C ARG A 168 1.54 7.02 8.47
N VAL A 169 2.30 7.97 7.95
CA VAL A 169 3.37 8.66 8.71
C VAL A 169 2.79 9.69 9.65
N SER A 170 1.90 10.56 9.15
CA SER A 170 1.38 11.69 9.93
C SER A 170 0.33 11.29 10.98
N GLY A 171 -0.33 10.14 10.80
CA GLY A 171 -1.54 9.79 11.57
C GLY A 171 -2.74 10.68 11.25
N ARG A 172 -2.66 11.47 10.16
CA ARG A 172 -3.67 12.41 9.70
C ARG A 172 -4.24 11.97 8.36
N HIS A 173 -5.18 12.71 7.81
CA HIS A 173 -5.73 12.43 6.49
C HIS A 173 -4.67 12.57 5.39
N GLY A 174 -4.62 11.58 4.49
CA GLY A 174 -4.04 11.74 3.17
C GLY A 174 -5.12 12.16 2.19
N VAL A 175 -4.84 13.11 1.31
CA VAL A 175 -5.85 13.62 0.38
C VAL A 175 -5.38 13.41 -1.06
N VAL A 176 -6.23 12.77 -1.87
CA VAL A 176 -5.99 12.58 -3.30
C VAL A 176 -7.15 13.15 -4.11
N ILE A 177 -6.82 13.79 -5.22
CA ILE A 177 -7.79 14.37 -6.16
C ILE A 177 -7.36 14.09 -7.59
N GLY A 178 -8.31 13.90 -8.48
CA GLY A 178 -8.05 13.70 -9.91
C GLY A 178 -9.18 14.21 -10.78
N GLN A 179 -8.94 14.26 -12.11
CA GLN A 179 -9.96 14.58 -13.09
C GLN A 179 -11.01 13.46 -13.12
N ASN A 180 -12.27 13.82 -13.32
CA ASN A 180 -13.37 12.86 -13.43
C ASN A 180 -13.14 11.80 -14.51
N GLY A 181 -13.72 10.62 -14.33
CA GLY A 181 -13.59 9.48 -15.24
C GLY A 181 -12.18 8.89 -15.23
N PRO A 182 -11.35 9.11 -16.25
CA PRO A 182 -10.05 8.42 -16.40
C PRO A 182 -9.09 8.70 -15.24
N GLY A 183 -9.00 9.92 -14.71
CA GLY A 183 -8.11 10.23 -13.59
C GLY A 183 -8.51 9.48 -12.32
N ILE A 184 -9.80 9.46 -12.01
CA ILE A 184 -10.29 8.78 -10.81
C ILE A 184 -10.19 7.26 -10.93
N SER A 185 -10.49 6.67 -12.09
CA SER A 185 -10.37 5.22 -12.28
C SER A 185 -8.95 4.69 -12.08
N ASN A 186 -7.93 5.50 -12.34
CA ASN A 186 -6.53 5.15 -12.07
C ASN A 186 -6.20 4.99 -10.56
N CYS A 187 -7.04 5.49 -9.66
CA CYS A 187 -6.80 5.41 -8.21
C CYS A 187 -7.23 4.07 -7.59
N VAL A 188 -8.01 3.22 -8.28
CA VAL A 188 -8.67 2.04 -7.68
C VAL A 188 -7.68 1.14 -6.94
N THR A 189 -6.59 0.73 -7.57
CA THR A 189 -5.55 -0.13 -6.97
C THR A 189 -4.96 0.47 -5.69
N ALA A 190 -4.65 1.76 -5.72
CA ALA A 190 -4.02 2.41 -4.58
C ALA A 190 -4.98 2.65 -3.42
N ILE A 191 -6.24 2.96 -3.69
CA ILE A 191 -7.28 3.07 -2.66
C ILE A 191 -7.56 1.71 -2.03
N ALA A 192 -7.57 0.62 -2.80
CA ALA A 192 -7.66 -0.73 -2.26
C ALA A 192 -6.48 -1.06 -1.32
N ALA A 193 -5.25 -0.68 -1.68
CA ALA A 193 -4.10 -0.83 -0.80
C ALA A 193 -4.24 -0.03 0.51
N ALA A 194 -4.70 1.22 0.43
CA ALA A 194 -4.98 2.07 1.58
C ALA A 194 -6.09 1.48 2.48
N TYR A 195 -7.13 0.88 1.90
CA TYR A 195 -8.18 0.18 2.64
C TYR A 195 -7.62 -0.96 3.48
N TRP A 196 -6.80 -1.84 2.90
CA TRP A 196 -6.15 -2.94 3.62
C TRP A 196 -5.09 -2.47 4.62
N ALA A 197 -4.56 -1.27 4.46
CA ALA A 197 -3.65 -0.63 5.42
C ALA A 197 -4.38 0.09 6.55
N HIS A 198 -5.71 0.24 6.48
CA HIS A 198 -6.54 1.06 7.37
C HIS A 198 -6.13 2.54 7.36
N SER A 199 -5.66 3.04 6.23
CA SER A 199 -5.19 4.42 6.08
C SER A 199 -6.36 5.39 5.89
N PRO A 200 -6.42 6.48 6.65
CA PRO A 200 -7.47 7.48 6.52
C PRO A 200 -7.24 8.39 5.29
N VAL A 201 -7.47 7.85 4.10
CA VAL A 201 -7.36 8.57 2.83
C VAL A 201 -8.71 9.15 2.45
N VAL A 202 -8.76 10.44 2.14
CA VAL A 202 -9.94 11.10 1.56
C VAL A 202 -9.70 11.27 0.07
N MET A 203 -10.46 10.54 -0.72
CA MET A 203 -10.41 10.63 -2.18
C MET A 203 -11.51 11.58 -2.68
N ILE A 204 -11.09 12.65 -3.32
CA ILE A 204 -11.98 13.65 -3.91
C ILE A 204 -12.17 13.31 -5.38
N THR A 205 -13.41 13.03 -5.76
CA THR A 205 -13.78 12.55 -7.09
C THR A 205 -14.80 13.50 -7.73
N PRO A 206 -14.33 14.61 -8.36
CA PRO A 206 -15.20 15.43 -9.17
C PRO A 206 -15.87 14.57 -10.25
N GLU A 207 -17.06 14.95 -10.68
CA GLU A 207 -17.80 14.22 -11.73
C GLU A 207 -18.35 15.17 -12.79
N THR A 208 -18.95 14.62 -13.83
CA THR A 208 -19.64 15.39 -14.87
C THR A 208 -20.67 16.31 -14.24
N GLY A 209 -20.83 17.52 -14.78
CA GLY A 209 -21.84 18.47 -14.30
C GLY A 209 -23.26 17.93 -14.46
N THR A 210 -24.16 18.36 -13.55
CA THR A 210 -25.54 17.81 -13.44
C THR A 210 -26.35 17.89 -14.73
N MET A 211 -26.11 18.91 -15.57
CA MET A 211 -26.76 19.08 -16.87
C MET A 211 -26.36 18.06 -17.93
N GLY A 212 -25.21 17.39 -17.74
CA GLY A 212 -24.67 16.39 -18.68
C GLY A 212 -24.72 14.95 -18.17
N MET A 213 -25.15 14.74 -16.93
CA MET A 213 -25.21 13.39 -16.36
C MET A 213 -26.24 12.52 -17.08
N GLY A 214 -25.83 11.29 -17.42
CA GLY A 214 -26.68 10.33 -18.14
C GLY A 214 -26.79 10.59 -19.64
N LEU A 215 -26.09 11.60 -20.17
CA LEU A 215 -26.11 11.95 -21.58
C LEU A 215 -24.84 11.53 -22.33
N GLY A 216 -23.92 10.80 -21.69
CA GLY A 216 -22.62 10.44 -22.27
C GLY A 216 -21.69 11.65 -22.37
N GLY A 217 -21.73 12.53 -21.37
CA GLY A 217 -20.87 13.72 -21.30
C GLY A 217 -19.38 13.37 -21.31
N PHE A 218 -18.53 14.34 -21.67
CA PHE A 218 -17.07 14.12 -21.71
C PHE A 218 -16.53 13.66 -20.35
N GLN A 219 -15.85 12.52 -20.35
CA GLN A 219 -15.28 11.86 -19.15
C GLN A 219 -16.33 11.46 -18.11
N GLU A 220 -17.58 11.29 -18.50
CA GLU A 220 -18.62 10.78 -17.61
C GLU A 220 -18.30 9.32 -17.22
N ALA A 221 -18.38 9.03 -15.93
CA ALA A 221 -18.26 7.69 -15.39
C ALA A 221 -19.07 7.60 -14.08
N ASN A 222 -19.71 6.46 -13.83
CA ASN A 222 -20.29 6.18 -12.53
C ASN A 222 -19.16 5.77 -11.56
N GLN A 223 -18.63 6.73 -10.81
CA GLN A 223 -17.43 6.58 -10.01
C GLN A 223 -17.68 5.92 -8.64
N LEU A 224 -18.90 6.02 -8.10
CA LEU A 224 -19.20 5.48 -6.76
C LEU A 224 -19.06 3.94 -6.71
N PRO A 225 -19.61 3.14 -7.63
CA PRO A 225 -19.46 1.69 -7.60
C PRO A 225 -18.01 1.20 -7.74
N MET A 226 -17.13 1.99 -8.40
CA MET A 226 -15.71 1.61 -8.58
C MET A 226 -14.98 1.45 -7.25
N PHE A 227 -15.40 2.17 -6.21
CA PHE A 227 -14.72 2.21 -4.92
C PHE A 227 -15.57 1.68 -3.76
N GLN A 228 -16.75 1.16 -4.04
CA GLN A 228 -17.70 0.74 -3.00
C GLN A 228 -17.08 -0.28 -2.02
N GLU A 229 -16.30 -1.23 -2.52
CA GLU A 229 -15.64 -2.25 -1.69
C GLU A 229 -14.47 -1.70 -0.88
N PHE A 230 -13.81 -0.66 -1.39
CA PHE A 230 -12.55 -0.15 -0.84
C PHE A 230 -12.69 1.17 -0.09
N THR A 231 -13.92 1.58 0.23
CA THR A 231 -14.19 2.79 1.01
C THR A 231 -15.06 2.49 2.21
N LYS A 232 -14.76 3.15 3.33
CA LYS A 232 -15.59 3.08 4.55
C LYS A 232 -16.85 3.94 4.44
N TYR A 233 -16.78 5.01 3.65
CA TYR A 233 -17.88 5.92 3.41
C TYR A 233 -17.78 6.55 2.02
N GLN A 234 -18.92 6.73 1.36
CA GLN A 234 -19.04 7.46 0.11
C GLN A 234 -20.03 8.60 0.28
N GLY A 235 -19.54 9.84 0.11
CA GLY A 235 -20.35 11.04 0.09
C GLY A 235 -20.60 11.49 -1.34
N HIS A 236 -21.84 11.66 -1.76
CA HIS A 236 -22.21 12.27 -3.03
C HIS A 236 -22.91 13.61 -2.77
N VAL A 237 -22.25 14.69 -3.12
CA VAL A 237 -22.81 16.02 -2.95
C VAL A 237 -24.00 16.18 -3.89
N ASN A 238 -25.18 16.25 -3.31
CA ASN A 238 -26.46 16.34 -4.05
C ASN A 238 -27.08 17.75 -4.03
N ASN A 239 -26.44 18.68 -3.33
CA ASN A 239 -26.81 20.07 -3.25
C ASN A 239 -25.58 20.92 -2.88
N PRO A 240 -25.27 22.01 -3.63
CA PRO A 240 -24.12 22.87 -3.34
C PRO A 240 -24.12 23.43 -1.91
N LYS A 241 -25.29 23.70 -1.31
CA LYS A 241 -25.41 24.18 0.08
C LYS A 241 -24.91 23.19 1.13
N ARG A 242 -24.75 21.91 0.76
CA ARG A 242 -24.27 20.85 1.62
C ARG A 242 -22.79 20.50 1.38
N MET A 243 -22.06 21.31 0.62
CA MET A 243 -20.65 21.06 0.28
C MET A 243 -19.80 20.85 1.53
N ALA A 244 -19.84 21.78 2.49
CA ALA A 244 -19.09 21.66 3.75
C ALA A 244 -19.47 20.42 4.58
N GLU A 245 -20.79 20.10 4.64
CA GLU A 245 -21.29 18.93 5.39
C GLU A 245 -20.74 17.61 4.84
N TYR A 246 -20.83 17.38 3.51
CA TYR A 246 -20.33 16.14 2.90
C TYR A 246 -18.82 16.04 2.98
N THR A 247 -18.12 17.16 2.79
CA THR A 247 -16.65 17.22 2.92
C THR A 247 -16.26 16.84 4.34
N ALA A 248 -16.78 17.51 5.37
CA ALA A 248 -16.47 17.22 6.77
C ALA A 248 -16.78 15.75 7.12
N ARG A 249 -17.92 15.22 6.67
CA ARG A 249 -18.31 13.82 6.93
C ARG A 249 -17.31 12.82 6.35
N CYS A 250 -16.77 13.05 5.13
CA CYS A 250 -15.76 12.18 4.55
C CYS A 250 -14.49 12.18 5.41
N PHE A 251 -14.04 13.35 5.87
CA PHE A 251 -12.87 13.45 6.76
C PHE A 251 -13.13 12.75 8.11
N ASP A 252 -14.26 13.02 8.76
CA ASP A 252 -14.62 12.40 10.04
C ASP A 252 -14.68 10.88 9.94
N ARG A 253 -15.29 10.35 8.87
CA ARG A 253 -15.43 8.90 8.66
C ARG A 253 -14.09 8.23 8.35
N ALA A 254 -13.20 8.89 7.61
CA ALA A 254 -11.88 8.32 7.31
C ALA A 254 -11.09 8.03 8.60
N ILE A 255 -11.13 8.94 9.58
CA ILE A 255 -10.45 8.76 10.88
C ILE A 255 -11.23 7.82 11.81
N SER A 256 -12.55 7.99 11.93
CA SER A 256 -13.34 7.19 12.89
C SER A 256 -13.43 5.72 12.51
N GLU A 257 -13.53 5.41 11.21
CA GLU A 257 -13.66 4.05 10.68
C GLU A 257 -12.31 3.48 10.17
N MET A 258 -11.23 4.27 10.24
CA MET A 258 -9.87 3.87 9.84
C MET A 258 -9.83 3.28 8.44
N GLY A 259 -9.98 4.13 7.44
CA GLY A 259 -9.92 3.70 6.04
C GLY A 259 -10.29 4.79 5.05
N PRO A 260 -10.17 4.50 3.76
CA PRO A 260 -10.49 5.46 2.72
C PRO A 260 -11.96 5.85 2.69
N THR A 261 -12.20 7.10 2.30
CA THR A 261 -13.53 7.62 1.99
C THR A 261 -13.52 8.29 0.62
N GLN A 262 -14.67 8.35 -0.03
CA GLN A 262 -14.86 9.01 -1.32
C GLN A 262 -15.80 10.18 -1.18
N LEU A 263 -15.40 11.34 -1.70
CA LEU A 263 -16.24 12.53 -1.83
C LEU A 263 -16.49 12.81 -3.31
N ASN A 264 -17.68 12.49 -3.79
CA ASN A 264 -18.08 12.67 -5.18
C ASN A 264 -18.82 13.99 -5.36
N ILE A 265 -18.36 14.85 -6.30
CA ILE A 265 -18.84 16.24 -6.45
C ILE A 265 -19.13 16.54 -7.91
N PRO A 266 -20.40 16.82 -8.29
CA PRO A 266 -20.70 17.38 -9.61
C PRO A 266 -19.93 18.69 -9.85
N ARG A 267 -19.25 18.80 -11.01
CA ARG A 267 -18.34 19.93 -11.27
C ARG A 267 -19.01 21.30 -11.26
N ASP A 268 -20.29 21.39 -11.58
CA ASP A 268 -21.07 22.63 -11.54
C ASP A 268 -21.46 23.05 -10.11
N TYR A 269 -21.34 22.13 -9.13
CA TYR A 269 -21.59 22.42 -7.72
C TYR A 269 -20.43 23.17 -7.02
N PHE A 270 -19.31 23.37 -7.67
CA PHE A 270 -18.26 24.25 -7.16
C PHE A 270 -18.60 25.74 -7.29
N TYR A 271 -19.56 26.09 -8.15
CA TYR A 271 -19.93 27.47 -8.48
C TYR A 271 -21.19 27.93 -7.77
N GLY A 272 -21.37 29.24 -7.72
CA GLY A 272 -22.57 29.88 -7.17
C GLY A 272 -22.33 30.48 -5.80
N GLU A 273 -23.42 30.73 -5.08
CA GLU A 273 -23.42 31.42 -3.80
C GLU A 273 -24.22 30.60 -2.78
N ILE A 274 -23.64 30.39 -1.61
CA ILE A 274 -24.27 29.70 -0.48
C ILE A 274 -24.05 30.50 0.81
N THR A 275 -24.88 30.21 1.81
CA THR A 275 -24.66 30.65 3.19
C THR A 275 -24.56 29.41 4.05
N THR A 276 -23.42 29.20 4.69
CA THR A 276 -23.12 28.00 5.47
C THR A 276 -22.14 28.30 6.60
N GLU A 277 -22.04 27.37 7.54
CA GLU A 277 -20.98 27.31 8.54
C GLU A 277 -20.02 26.17 8.20
N ILE A 278 -18.70 26.38 8.43
CA ILE A 278 -17.70 25.33 8.27
C ILE A 278 -17.74 24.42 9.51
N PRO A 279 -18.04 23.10 9.34
CA PRO A 279 -18.12 22.18 10.47
C PRO A 279 -16.76 22.03 11.15
N LYS A 280 -16.77 21.98 12.48
CA LYS A 280 -15.58 21.62 13.24
C LYS A 280 -15.29 20.12 13.10
N PRO A 281 -14.02 19.71 12.95
CA PRO A 281 -13.66 18.29 12.91
C PRO A 281 -14.16 17.54 14.13
N MET A 282 -14.69 16.34 13.91
CA MET A 282 -15.13 15.45 14.98
C MET A 282 -13.94 14.99 15.82
N ARG A 283 -14.09 15.02 17.15
CA ARG A 283 -13.15 14.39 18.06
C ARG A 283 -13.64 12.98 18.38
N VAL A 284 -12.81 11.99 18.12
CA VAL A 284 -13.11 10.59 18.41
C VAL A 284 -12.21 10.12 19.54
N GLU A 285 -12.80 9.73 20.65
CA GLU A 285 -12.11 9.01 21.72
C GLU A 285 -12.49 7.53 21.61
N ARG A 286 -11.47 6.67 21.53
CA ARG A 286 -11.67 5.22 21.43
C ARG A 286 -11.55 4.58 22.80
N GLY A 287 -12.48 3.66 23.10
CA GLY A 287 -12.55 2.97 24.39
C GLY A 287 -11.61 1.76 24.48
N ALA A 288 -11.39 1.32 25.71
CA ALA A 288 -10.57 0.15 26.03
C ALA A 288 -11.27 -1.19 25.77
N GLY A 289 -12.54 -1.19 25.42
CA GLY A 289 -13.39 -2.39 25.33
C GLY A 289 -14.28 -2.60 26.55
N GLY A 290 -15.07 -3.67 26.52
CA GLY A 290 -16.04 -3.99 27.58
C GLY A 290 -15.38 -4.53 28.85
N GLU A 291 -15.93 -4.18 30.01
CA GLU A 291 -15.42 -4.55 31.33
C GLU A 291 -15.25 -6.09 31.50
N ASN A 292 -16.25 -6.86 31.08
CA ASN A 292 -16.20 -8.33 31.18
C ASN A 292 -15.08 -8.94 30.33
N SER A 293 -14.86 -8.42 29.11
CA SER A 293 -13.79 -8.90 28.24
C SER A 293 -12.41 -8.54 28.78
N LEU A 294 -12.27 -7.33 29.35
CA LEU A 294 -11.04 -6.90 30.01
C LEU A 294 -10.71 -7.78 31.21
N ASN A 295 -11.67 -8.07 32.07
CA ASN A 295 -11.48 -8.92 33.24
C ASN A 295 -11.15 -10.36 32.85
N ALA A 296 -11.82 -10.92 31.84
CA ALA A 296 -11.51 -12.25 31.30
C ALA A 296 -10.08 -12.32 30.73
N ALA A 297 -9.64 -11.27 30.03
CA ALA A 297 -8.29 -11.19 29.50
C ALA A 297 -7.24 -11.11 30.65
N VAL A 298 -7.50 -10.33 31.68
CA VAL A 298 -6.63 -10.22 32.86
C VAL A 298 -6.47 -11.57 33.56
N GLU A 299 -7.55 -12.33 33.77
CA GLU A 299 -7.47 -13.67 34.39
C GLU A 299 -6.65 -14.64 33.55
N LEU A 300 -6.81 -14.63 32.21
CA LEU A 300 -5.98 -15.44 31.33
C LEU A 300 -4.51 -15.05 31.39
N LEU A 301 -4.19 -13.76 31.38
CA LEU A 301 -2.81 -13.27 31.46
C LEU A 301 -2.18 -13.53 32.83
N ALA A 302 -2.96 -13.44 33.93
CA ALA A 302 -2.48 -13.71 35.28
C ALA A 302 -2.11 -15.19 35.49
N THR A 303 -2.81 -16.10 34.85
CA THR A 303 -2.58 -17.56 34.93
C THR A 303 -1.63 -18.10 33.86
N ALA A 304 -1.26 -17.29 32.88
CA ALA A 304 -0.35 -17.66 31.80
C ALA A 304 1.04 -18.05 32.30
N LYS A 305 1.59 -19.15 31.83
CA LYS A 305 2.97 -19.60 32.13
C LYS A 305 3.96 -19.08 31.09
N PHE A 306 3.56 -19.02 29.83
CA PHE A 306 4.36 -18.52 28.71
C PHE A 306 3.52 -17.57 27.84
N PRO A 307 3.18 -16.37 28.36
CA PRO A 307 2.45 -15.38 27.57
C PRO A 307 3.33 -14.85 26.43
N VAL A 308 2.73 -14.59 25.25
CA VAL A 308 3.36 -13.95 24.10
C VAL A 308 2.47 -12.82 23.62
N ILE A 309 3.08 -11.68 23.28
CA ILE A 309 2.37 -10.56 22.66
C ILE A 309 2.62 -10.60 21.16
N LEU A 310 1.55 -10.59 20.36
CA LEU A 310 1.59 -10.35 18.92
C LEU A 310 1.20 -8.89 18.66
N SER A 311 2.21 -8.04 18.43
CA SER A 311 2.04 -6.61 18.19
C SER A 311 1.71 -6.35 16.73
N GLY A 312 0.54 -5.78 16.45
CA GLY A 312 0.04 -5.55 15.10
C GLY A 312 -0.02 -4.08 14.68
N GLY A 313 -0.69 -3.83 13.55
CA GLY A 313 -0.86 -2.50 12.97
C GLY A 313 -1.62 -1.53 13.87
N GLY A 314 -2.56 -2.04 14.69
CA GLY A 314 -3.31 -1.22 15.65
C GLY A 314 -2.42 -0.61 16.74
N VAL A 315 -1.28 -1.24 17.07
CA VAL A 315 -0.29 -0.66 18.00
C VAL A 315 0.37 0.57 17.38
N VAL A 316 0.72 0.50 16.08
CA VAL A 316 1.32 1.64 15.35
C VAL A 316 0.32 2.77 15.16
N MET A 317 -0.89 2.44 14.69
CA MET A 317 -1.93 3.44 14.38
C MET A 317 -2.54 4.09 15.62
N GLY A 318 -2.66 3.33 16.71
CA GLY A 318 -3.18 3.81 17.99
C GLY A 318 -2.11 4.48 18.88
N ASP A 319 -0.86 4.63 18.39
CA ASP A 319 0.27 5.16 19.17
C ASP A 319 0.45 4.42 20.53
N ALA A 320 0.35 3.08 20.49
CA ALA A 320 0.31 2.20 21.66
C ALA A 320 1.65 1.48 21.94
N VAL A 321 2.75 1.91 21.32
CA VAL A 321 4.06 1.22 21.44
C VAL A 321 4.56 1.22 22.89
N GLU A 322 4.44 2.33 23.59
CA GLU A 322 4.90 2.42 24.98
C GLU A 322 4.03 1.57 25.95
N GLU A 323 2.72 1.53 25.74
CA GLU A 323 1.82 0.66 26.50
C GLU A 323 2.04 -0.83 26.18
N CYS A 324 2.34 -1.17 24.92
CA CYS A 324 2.73 -2.52 24.52
C CYS A 324 4.04 -2.95 25.19
N LYS A 325 5.01 -2.04 25.24
CA LYS A 325 6.30 -2.24 25.90
C LYS A 325 6.12 -2.48 27.40
N ALA A 326 5.35 -1.64 28.08
CA ALA A 326 5.03 -1.79 29.49
C ALA A 326 4.30 -3.12 29.80
N LEU A 327 3.37 -3.56 28.94
CA LEU A 327 2.73 -4.88 29.05
C LEU A 327 3.73 -6.02 28.88
N ALA A 328 4.60 -5.94 27.89
CA ALA A 328 5.65 -6.92 27.66
C ALA A 328 6.58 -7.06 28.87
N GLU A 329 7.02 -5.94 29.43
CA GLU A 329 7.87 -5.89 30.63
C GLU A 329 7.16 -6.43 31.87
N ARG A 330 5.88 -6.06 32.08
CA ARG A 330 5.08 -6.57 33.20
C ARG A 330 4.95 -8.10 33.14
N LEU A 331 4.64 -8.64 31.96
CA LEU A 331 4.46 -10.07 31.76
C LEU A 331 5.80 -10.82 31.57
N GLY A 332 6.92 -10.13 31.29
CA GLY A 332 8.15 -10.75 30.80
C GLY A 332 7.92 -11.51 29.50
N ALA A 333 7.00 -11.06 28.66
CA ALA A 333 6.54 -11.75 27.45
C ALA A 333 7.40 -11.39 26.24
N PRO A 334 7.81 -12.35 25.41
CA PRO A 334 8.37 -12.01 24.10
C PRO A 334 7.31 -11.33 23.24
N VAL A 335 7.76 -10.37 22.43
CA VAL A 335 6.91 -9.63 21.49
C VAL A 335 7.27 -10.00 20.09
N ALA A 336 6.33 -10.63 19.38
CA ALA A 336 6.40 -10.88 17.96
C ALA A 336 5.68 -9.75 17.21
N ASN A 337 6.29 -9.22 16.14
CA ASN A 337 5.60 -8.28 15.27
C ASN A 337 4.67 -9.03 14.31
N GLY A 338 3.52 -8.47 14.02
CA GLY A 338 2.67 -8.93 12.92
C GLY A 338 3.38 -8.79 11.58
N TYR A 339 3.01 -9.61 10.59
CA TYR A 339 3.57 -9.56 9.24
C TYR A 339 3.49 -8.15 8.66
N LEU A 340 4.61 -7.63 8.15
CA LEU A 340 4.78 -6.28 7.61
C LEU A 340 4.44 -5.15 8.61
N ARG A 341 4.67 -5.41 9.91
CA ARG A 341 4.55 -4.44 11.00
C ARG A 341 5.78 -4.46 11.91
N ASN A 342 6.96 -4.52 11.29
CA ASN A 342 8.23 -4.59 12.01
C ASN A 342 8.48 -3.37 12.89
N ASP A 343 7.76 -2.29 12.63
CA ASP A 343 7.77 -1.01 13.39
C ASP A 343 6.77 -0.95 14.55
N SER A 344 6.08 -2.05 14.85
CA SER A 344 5.10 -2.08 15.96
C SER A 344 5.71 -2.32 17.34
N PHE A 345 7.02 -2.57 17.42
CA PHE A 345 7.77 -2.72 18.65
C PHE A 345 9.27 -2.48 18.40
N PRO A 346 10.01 -1.77 19.28
CA PRO A 346 11.42 -1.46 19.06
C PRO A 346 12.30 -2.70 18.96
N ALA A 347 13.10 -2.79 17.89
CA ALA A 347 13.93 -3.97 17.61
C ALA A 347 15.11 -4.15 18.61
N SER A 348 15.59 -3.05 19.20
CA SER A 348 16.64 -3.07 20.22
C SER A 348 16.16 -3.60 21.58
N HIS A 349 14.83 -3.64 21.81
CA HIS A 349 14.28 -4.05 23.11
C HIS A 349 14.59 -5.53 23.41
N PRO A 350 14.99 -5.91 24.65
CA PRO A 350 15.34 -7.30 24.98
C PRO A 350 14.23 -8.33 24.71
N LEU A 351 12.98 -7.94 24.87
CA LEU A 351 11.81 -8.79 24.65
C LEU A 351 11.34 -8.85 23.19
N TRP A 352 11.91 -8.07 22.29
CA TRP A 352 11.60 -8.18 20.86
C TRP A 352 12.05 -9.53 20.31
N ALA A 353 11.16 -10.24 19.62
CA ALA A 353 11.43 -11.56 19.02
C ALA A 353 11.54 -11.53 17.49
N GLY A 354 11.08 -10.45 16.87
CA GLY A 354 11.04 -10.28 15.41
C GLY A 354 9.67 -10.50 14.80
N PRO A 355 9.54 -10.30 13.47
CA PRO A 355 8.28 -10.44 12.77
C PRO A 355 7.88 -11.91 12.55
N LEU A 356 6.58 -12.18 12.60
CA LEU A 356 5.99 -13.45 12.16
C LEU A 356 5.67 -13.43 10.65
N GLY A 357 5.17 -14.54 10.17
CA GLY A 357 4.62 -14.70 8.84
C GLY A 357 5.66 -14.96 7.77
N TYR A 358 5.29 -14.66 6.54
CA TYR A 358 6.07 -15.01 5.36
C TYR A 358 7.50 -14.45 5.43
N GLN A 359 8.51 -15.35 5.37
CA GLN A 359 9.93 -15.04 5.56
C GLN A 359 10.27 -14.30 6.88
N GLY A 360 9.45 -14.45 7.91
CA GLY A 360 9.69 -13.80 9.20
C GLY A 360 10.79 -14.44 10.04
N SER A 361 10.89 -14.02 11.31
CA SER A 361 11.89 -14.46 12.27
C SER A 361 11.64 -15.88 12.80
N LYS A 362 12.61 -16.79 12.66
CA LYS A 362 12.55 -18.11 13.30
C LYS A 362 12.52 -17.99 14.83
N ALA A 363 13.17 -16.99 15.40
CA ALA A 363 13.11 -16.74 16.85
C ALA A 363 11.68 -16.46 17.31
N ALA A 364 10.98 -15.54 16.62
CA ALA A 364 9.58 -15.26 16.92
C ALA A 364 8.67 -16.49 16.76
N MET A 365 8.89 -17.30 15.71
CA MET A 365 8.12 -18.52 15.44
C MET A 365 8.32 -19.58 16.53
N LYS A 366 9.56 -19.81 16.96
CA LYS A 366 9.86 -20.77 18.04
C LYS A 366 9.33 -20.31 19.40
N LEU A 367 9.33 -18.99 19.65
CA LEU A 367 8.82 -18.44 20.89
C LEU A 367 7.30 -18.48 20.95
N ILE A 368 6.59 -18.09 19.91
CA ILE A 368 5.13 -18.13 19.88
C ILE A 368 4.59 -19.57 19.91
N ALA A 369 5.32 -20.54 19.33
CA ALA A 369 4.94 -21.94 19.36
C ALA A 369 4.82 -22.53 20.78
N GLN A 370 5.43 -21.90 21.78
CA GLN A 370 5.39 -22.30 23.18
C GLN A 370 4.32 -21.59 24.01
N ALA A 371 3.61 -20.64 23.38
CA ALA A 371 2.63 -19.84 24.10
C ALA A 371 1.47 -20.67 24.61
N ASP A 372 1.10 -20.49 25.85
CA ASP A 372 -0.18 -20.94 26.42
C ASP A 372 -1.25 -19.82 26.33
N VAL A 373 -0.81 -18.56 26.30
CA VAL A 373 -1.66 -17.39 26.05
C VAL A 373 -1.00 -16.47 25.01
N VAL A 374 -1.74 -16.08 23.97
CA VAL A 374 -1.34 -15.08 23.01
C VAL A 374 -2.22 -13.85 23.16
N LEU A 375 -1.60 -12.69 23.44
CA LEU A 375 -2.25 -11.40 23.37
C LEU A 375 -1.99 -10.79 21.99
N ALA A 376 -2.94 -10.89 21.09
CA ALA A 376 -2.92 -10.25 19.78
C ALA A 376 -3.40 -8.80 19.92
N LEU A 377 -2.47 -7.87 20.11
CA LEU A 377 -2.74 -6.46 20.35
C LEU A 377 -2.77 -5.70 19.03
N GLY A 378 -3.95 -5.22 18.64
CA GLY A 378 -4.14 -4.49 17.40
C GLY A 378 -3.74 -5.31 16.15
N SER A 379 -4.02 -6.62 16.17
CA SER A 379 -3.63 -7.56 15.11
C SER A 379 -4.80 -8.40 14.63
N ARG A 380 -5.06 -8.34 13.33
CA ARG A 380 -6.03 -9.18 12.63
C ARG A 380 -5.62 -10.65 12.54
N MET A 381 -4.35 -10.97 12.82
CA MET A 381 -3.78 -12.32 12.66
C MET A 381 -3.95 -12.89 11.24
N GLY A 382 -3.76 -12.05 10.22
CA GLY A 382 -4.03 -12.40 8.83
C GLY A 382 -3.32 -13.69 8.37
N PRO A 383 -3.83 -14.37 7.32
CA PRO A 383 -3.30 -15.66 6.86
C PRO A 383 -1.78 -15.63 6.61
N PHE A 384 -1.26 -14.62 5.92
CA PHE A 384 0.18 -14.48 5.66
C PHE A 384 1.03 -14.25 6.93
N GLY A 385 0.43 -13.70 7.98
CA GLY A 385 1.09 -13.48 9.27
C GLY A 385 1.16 -14.72 10.16
N THR A 386 0.43 -15.79 9.81
CA THR A 386 0.30 -16.99 10.67
C THR A 386 0.50 -18.30 9.92
N LEU A 387 0.93 -18.26 8.65
CA LEU A 387 1.18 -19.46 7.86
C LEU A 387 2.49 -20.15 8.26
N PRO A 388 2.60 -21.50 8.12
CA PRO A 388 3.83 -22.24 8.34
C PRO A 388 4.99 -21.69 7.50
N GLN A 389 6.16 -21.51 8.11
CA GLN A 389 7.37 -21.03 7.44
C GLN A 389 8.62 -21.75 7.93
N HIS A 390 9.66 -21.74 7.11
CA HIS A 390 10.95 -22.37 7.42
C HIS A 390 10.81 -23.84 7.87
N GLY A 391 9.81 -24.54 7.33
CA GLY A 391 9.50 -25.94 7.70
C GLY A 391 8.79 -26.08 9.07
N MET A 392 8.38 -24.99 9.71
CA MET A 392 7.72 -25.01 11.03
C MET A 392 6.23 -24.67 10.92
N ASP A 393 5.36 -25.53 11.47
CA ASP A 393 3.97 -25.20 11.81
C ASP A 393 3.96 -24.62 13.23
N TYR A 394 4.27 -23.34 13.33
CA TYR A 394 4.58 -22.68 14.60
C TYR A 394 3.37 -22.10 15.33
N TRP A 395 2.18 -22.08 14.73
CA TRP A 395 1.05 -21.48 15.41
C TRP A 395 0.57 -22.33 16.59
N PRO A 396 0.47 -21.79 17.82
CA PRO A 396 0.14 -22.58 19.00
C PRO A 396 -1.36 -22.92 19.02
N LYS A 397 -1.70 -24.17 18.62
CA LYS A 397 -3.10 -24.62 18.43
C LYS A 397 -3.90 -24.64 19.74
N GLU A 398 -3.25 -24.93 20.86
CA GLU A 398 -3.88 -25.05 22.17
C GLU A 398 -3.86 -23.74 23.00
N ALA A 399 -3.15 -22.71 22.52
CA ALA A 399 -3.06 -21.44 23.23
C ALA A 399 -4.42 -20.74 23.32
N LYS A 400 -4.66 -20.07 24.46
CA LYS A 400 -5.78 -19.17 24.60
C LYS A 400 -5.44 -17.84 23.94
N ILE A 401 -6.29 -17.39 23.02
CA ILE A 401 -6.04 -16.18 22.24
C ILE A 401 -6.93 -15.04 22.74
N ILE A 402 -6.31 -13.95 23.16
CA ILE A 402 -6.94 -12.68 23.45
C ILE A 402 -6.68 -11.78 22.25
N GLN A 403 -7.74 -11.35 21.56
CA GLN A 403 -7.61 -10.43 20.41
C GLN A 403 -8.19 -9.07 20.77
N VAL A 404 -7.37 -8.05 20.63
CA VAL A 404 -7.75 -6.63 20.76
C VAL A 404 -7.81 -6.03 19.36
N GLU A 405 -8.96 -5.52 18.98
CA GLU A 405 -9.19 -5.02 17.61
C GLU A 405 -10.18 -3.85 17.64
N ALA A 406 -9.84 -2.79 16.92
CA ALA A 406 -10.69 -1.60 16.82
C ALA A 406 -11.79 -1.76 15.75
N ASP A 407 -11.59 -2.61 14.74
CA ASP A 407 -12.61 -3.01 13.78
C ASP A 407 -13.19 -4.36 14.19
N HIS A 408 -14.41 -4.35 14.74
CA HIS A 408 -15.09 -5.53 15.27
C HIS A 408 -15.27 -6.65 14.23
N THR A 409 -15.28 -6.34 12.94
CA THR A 409 -15.44 -7.32 11.86
C THR A 409 -14.22 -8.24 11.72
N ASN A 410 -13.08 -7.86 12.29
CA ASN A 410 -11.85 -8.66 12.30
C ASN A 410 -11.75 -9.60 13.53
N LEU A 411 -12.62 -9.47 14.54
CA LEU A 411 -12.57 -10.32 15.73
C LEU A 411 -12.92 -11.76 15.38
N GLY A 412 -11.98 -12.68 15.64
CA GLY A 412 -12.16 -14.11 15.38
C GLY A 412 -12.20 -14.50 13.89
N LEU A 413 -11.95 -13.57 12.97
CA LEU A 413 -12.07 -13.80 11.52
C LEU A 413 -11.12 -14.89 11.01
N VAL A 414 -9.86 -14.89 11.47
CA VAL A 414 -8.81 -15.78 10.93
C VAL A 414 -8.48 -16.92 11.88
N LYS A 415 -8.44 -16.66 13.17
CA LYS A 415 -8.12 -17.63 14.21
C LYS A 415 -9.24 -17.68 15.24
N LYS A 416 -9.53 -18.89 15.75
CA LYS A 416 -10.45 -19.05 16.89
C LYS A 416 -9.87 -18.31 18.09
N ILE A 417 -10.62 -17.40 18.67
CA ILE A 417 -10.21 -16.61 19.84
C ILE A 417 -10.93 -17.09 21.10
N THR A 418 -10.31 -16.84 22.27
CA THR A 418 -10.90 -17.13 23.58
C THR A 418 -11.58 -15.89 24.14
N VAL A 419 -10.94 -14.71 23.99
CA VAL A 419 -11.48 -13.41 24.42
C VAL A 419 -11.31 -12.42 23.27
N GLY A 420 -12.41 -11.82 22.84
CA GLY A 420 -12.41 -10.68 21.91
C GLY A 420 -12.65 -9.38 22.65
N ILE A 421 -11.79 -8.41 22.42
CA ILE A 421 -11.91 -7.05 22.96
C ILE A 421 -12.07 -6.10 21.79
N HIS A 422 -13.28 -5.56 21.59
CA HIS A 422 -13.52 -4.47 20.66
C HIS A 422 -13.05 -3.17 21.31
N GLY A 423 -11.81 -2.78 21.03
CA GLY A 423 -11.18 -1.66 21.68
C GLY A 423 -9.94 -1.14 20.96
N ASP A 424 -9.55 0.06 21.30
CA ASP A 424 -8.32 0.69 20.87
C ASP A 424 -7.11 0.03 21.54
N ALA A 425 -6.02 -0.21 20.79
CA ALA A 425 -4.84 -0.89 21.31
C ALA A 425 -4.21 -0.18 22.51
N LYS A 426 -4.12 1.17 22.47
CA LYS A 426 -3.55 1.97 23.56
C LYS A 426 -4.42 1.96 24.80
N ALA A 427 -5.70 2.29 24.62
CA ALA A 427 -6.65 2.33 25.74
C ALA A 427 -6.79 0.95 26.38
N THR A 428 -6.85 -0.13 25.59
CA THR A 428 -6.93 -1.51 26.09
C THR A 428 -5.66 -1.91 26.82
N ALA A 429 -4.47 -1.65 26.25
CA ALA A 429 -3.20 -1.98 26.87
C ALA A 429 -3.06 -1.29 28.24
N LYS A 430 -3.41 0.01 28.32
CA LYS A 430 -3.43 0.75 29.57
C LYS A 430 -4.39 0.14 30.59
N ALA A 431 -5.61 -0.19 30.18
CA ALA A 431 -6.61 -0.81 31.06
C ALA A 431 -6.20 -2.20 31.57
N LEU A 432 -5.51 -3.00 30.74
CA LEU A 432 -4.94 -4.29 31.15
C LEU A 432 -3.79 -4.09 32.13
N LEU A 433 -2.87 -3.15 31.89
CA LEU A 433 -1.77 -2.83 32.80
C LEU A 433 -2.26 -2.43 34.20
N GLU A 434 -3.23 -1.53 34.30
CA GLU A 434 -3.83 -1.08 35.54
C GLU A 434 -4.40 -2.26 36.34
N ARG A 435 -5.10 -3.20 35.67
CA ARG A 435 -5.69 -4.38 36.32
C ARG A 435 -4.66 -5.45 36.70
N LEU A 436 -3.58 -5.58 35.94
CA LEU A 436 -2.50 -6.52 36.20
C LEU A 436 -1.53 -6.02 37.30
N ALA A 437 -1.53 -4.74 37.65
CA ALA A 437 -0.59 -4.15 38.61
C ALA A 437 -0.65 -4.80 39.99
N ALA A 438 -1.85 -5.12 40.46
CA ALA A 438 -2.07 -5.74 41.78
C ALA A 438 -2.12 -7.29 41.75
N LYS A 439 -1.98 -7.92 40.59
CA LYS A 439 -2.07 -9.37 40.44
C LYS A 439 -0.69 -10.03 40.58
N THR A 440 -0.64 -11.18 41.24
CA THR A 440 0.49 -12.12 41.15
C THR A 440 0.36 -12.88 39.85
N LEU A 441 1.41 -12.92 39.06
CA LEU A 441 1.38 -13.58 37.71
C LEU A 441 2.09 -14.95 37.82
N ALA A 442 1.47 -15.97 37.26
CA ALA A 442 2.07 -17.31 37.16
C ALA A 442 3.41 -17.30 36.39
N CYS A 443 3.56 -16.38 35.43
CA CYS A 443 4.78 -16.23 34.64
C CYS A 443 5.94 -15.52 35.39
N ASP A 444 5.71 -14.94 36.56
CA ASP A 444 6.79 -14.23 37.31
C ASP A 444 7.87 -15.23 37.76
N ALA A 445 7.52 -16.45 38.17
CA ALA A 445 8.45 -17.47 38.60
C ALA A 445 9.50 -17.89 37.51
N THR A 446 9.16 -17.80 36.22
CA THR A 446 10.01 -18.20 35.10
C THR A 446 10.47 -17.01 34.24
N LYS A 447 10.32 -15.79 34.73
CA LYS A 447 10.63 -14.56 33.98
C LYS A 447 12.10 -14.50 33.54
N ALA A 448 13.04 -14.84 34.41
CA ALA A 448 14.46 -14.86 34.11
C ALA A 448 14.85 -15.94 33.07
N GLU A 449 14.29 -17.15 33.22
CA GLU A 449 14.48 -18.24 32.28
C GLU A 449 13.94 -17.88 30.88
N ARG A 450 12.76 -17.27 30.84
CA ARG A 450 12.14 -16.82 29.61
C ARG A 450 12.94 -15.72 28.92
N ALA A 451 13.49 -14.76 29.69
CA ALA A 451 14.39 -13.74 29.14
C ALA A 451 15.67 -14.34 28.53
N ALA A 452 16.28 -15.31 29.21
CA ALA A 452 17.45 -16.02 28.70
C ALA A 452 17.14 -16.78 27.39
N LYS A 453 15.96 -17.40 27.33
CA LYS A 453 15.49 -18.11 26.13
C LYS A 453 15.23 -17.16 24.95
N ILE A 454 14.57 -16.03 25.17
CA ILE A 454 14.36 -14.99 24.16
C ILE A 454 15.71 -14.56 23.57
N LYS A 455 16.68 -14.27 24.44
CA LYS A 455 18.02 -13.88 24.03
C LYS A 455 18.69 -14.96 23.17
N ALA A 456 18.67 -16.22 23.61
CA ALA A 456 19.28 -17.33 22.90
C ALA A 456 18.67 -17.56 21.52
N GLU A 457 17.34 -17.50 21.39
CA GLU A 457 16.67 -17.66 20.08
C GLU A 457 16.96 -16.49 19.13
N LYS A 458 17.06 -15.26 19.66
CA LYS A 458 17.46 -14.08 18.87
C LYS A 458 18.90 -14.23 18.34
N GLU A 459 19.84 -14.58 19.20
CA GLU A 459 21.24 -14.75 18.84
C GLU A 459 21.42 -15.90 17.81
N ALA A 460 20.68 -16.99 17.98
CA ALA A 460 20.70 -18.09 17.02
C ALA A 460 20.15 -17.66 15.65
N TRP A 461 19.08 -16.85 15.63
CA TRP A 461 18.51 -16.32 14.40
C TRP A 461 19.47 -15.33 13.70
N GLU A 462 20.08 -14.41 14.44
CA GLU A 462 21.09 -13.50 13.89
C GLU A 462 22.25 -14.25 13.24
N LYS A 463 22.78 -15.27 13.93
CA LYS A 463 23.84 -16.11 13.39
C LYS A 463 23.40 -16.84 12.11
N GLU A 464 22.14 -17.28 12.04
CA GLU A 464 21.60 -17.92 10.85
C GLU A 464 21.47 -16.92 9.69
N LEU A 465 20.98 -15.70 9.96
CA LEU A 465 20.91 -14.64 8.94
C LEU A 465 22.28 -14.24 8.39
N ASP A 466 23.30 -14.16 9.25
CA ASP A 466 24.68 -13.88 8.82
C ASP A 466 25.25 -15.01 7.95
N ALA A 467 24.89 -16.26 8.25
CA ALA A 467 25.32 -17.43 7.48
C ALA A 467 24.47 -17.70 6.22
N TRP A 468 23.33 -17.02 6.07
CA TRP A 468 22.42 -17.24 4.96
C TRP A 468 22.73 -16.27 3.81
N THR A 469 23.72 -16.63 3.01
CA THR A 469 24.26 -15.77 1.95
C THR A 469 23.43 -15.79 0.67
N HIS A 470 22.77 -16.91 0.32
CA HIS A 470 22.02 -17.11 -0.92
C HIS A 470 20.87 -18.08 -0.69
N GLU A 471 19.92 -18.15 -1.63
CA GLU A 471 18.84 -19.13 -1.59
C GLU A 471 19.38 -20.55 -1.80
N ARG A 472 18.72 -21.54 -1.18
CA ARG A 472 19.23 -22.91 -1.06
C ARG A 472 18.44 -23.94 -1.86
N ASP A 473 17.40 -23.51 -2.60
CA ASP A 473 16.68 -24.41 -3.48
C ASP A 473 17.50 -24.74 -4.73
N GLN A 474 17.22 -25.92 -5.33
CA GLN A 474 18.03 -26.42 -6.43
C GLN A 474 18.06 -25.49 -7.63
N PHE A 475 16.94 -24.82 -7.96
CA PHE A 475 16.91 -23.90 -9.08
C PHE A 475 17.85 -22.70 -8.84
N SER A 476 17.79 -22.13 -7.64
CA SER A 476 18.64 -20.99 -7.28
C SER A 476 20.14 -21.38 -7.30
N LEU A 477 20.47 -22.59 -6.83
CA LEU A 477 21.85 -23.11 -6.91
C LEU A 477 22.28 -23.30 -8.37
N ASP A 478 21.43 -23.84 -9.24
CA ASP A 478 21.71 -24.02 -10.67
C ASP A 478 22.02 -22.65 -11.33
N VAL A 479 21.17 -21.64 -11.14
CA VAL A 479 21.39 -20.30 -11.75
C VAL A 479 22.61 -19.58 -11.18
N ILE A 480 22.96 -19.81 -9.91
CA ILE A 480 24.18 -19.25 -9.32
C ILE A 480 25.41 -19.89 -9.98
N GLU A 481 25.41 -21.20 -10.18
CA GLU A 481 26.53 -21.90 -10.83
C GLU A 481 26.64 -21.54 -12.32
N GLU A 482 25.52 -21.46 -13.04
CA GLU A 482 25.46 -21.01 -14.45
C GLU A 482 26.02 -19.59 -14.64
N ALA A 483 25.73 -18.67 -13.71
CA ALA A 483 26.21 -17.29 -13.75
C ALA A 483 27.64 -17.12 -13.21
N LYS A 484 28.32 -18.21 -12.84
CA LYS A 484 29.63 -18.15 -12.24
C LYS A 484 30.68 -17.57 -13.21
N GLY A 485 31.26 -16.46 -12.79
CA GLY A 485 32.26 -15.71 -13.61
C GLY A 485 31.60 -14.72 -14.58
N GLU A 486 30.28 -14.67 -14.68
CA GLU A 486 29.59 -13.63 -15.40
C GLU A 486 29.85 -12.26 -14.77
N LYS A 487 30.07 -11.25 -15.62
CA LYS A 487 30.30 -9.88 -15.19
C LYS A 487 29.07 -9.02 -15.45
N THR A 488 28.81 -8.09 -14.53
CA THR A 488 27.82 -7.04 -14.76
C THR A 488 28.28 -6.11 -15.90
N PRO A 489 27.39 -5.31 -16.48
CA PRO A 489 27.75 -4.32 -17.51
C PRO A 489 28.84 -3.34 -17.04
N THR A 490 29.00 -3.15 -15.72
CA THR A 490 30.02 -2.29 -15.11
C THR A 490 31.29 -3.03 -14.72
N GLY A 491 31.36 -4.35 -14.98
CA GLY A 491 32.53 -5.19 -14.78
C GLY A 491 32.66 -5.81 -13.38
N GLY A 492 31.68 -5.60 -12.50
CA GLY A 492 31.59 -6.21 -11.18
C GLY A 492 31.02 -7.62 -11.18
N THR A 493 30.31 -7.98 -10.13
CA THR A 493 29.64 -9.28 -9.94
C THR A 493 28.16 -9.09 -9.59
N TYR A 494 27.33 -10.06 -9.96
CA TYR A 494 25.93 -10.08 -9.48
C TYR A 494 25.89 -10.47 -8.01
N LEU A 495 25.13 -9.69 -7.21
CA LEU A 495 25.08 -9.80 -5.76
C LEU A 495 23.90 -10.65 -5.29
N HIS A 496 24.09 -11.44 -4.25
CA HIS A 496 23.03 -12.21 -3.62
C HIS A 496 22.09 -11.30 -2.82
N PRO A 497 20.76 -11.29 -3.07
CA PRO A 497 19.82 -10.37 -2.43
C PRO A 497 19.86 -10.40 -0.89
N ARG A 498 20.11 -11.57 -0.28
CA ARG A 498 20.21 -11.70 1.18
C ARG A 498 21.41 -10.98 1.75
N GLN A 499 22.56 -11.09 1.12
CA GLN A 499 23.78 -10.36 1.53
C GLN A 499 23.56 -8.85 1.36
N VAL A 500 22.94 -8.43 0.26
CA VAL A 500 22.59 -7.03 0.03
C VAL A 500 21.67 -6.49 1.13
N LEU A 501 20.60 -7.22 1.48
CA LEU A 501 19.70 -6.83 2.55
C LEU A 501 20.40 -6.70 3.91
N ARG A 502 21.34 -7.59 4.19
CA ARG A 502 22.14 -7.53 5.43
C ARG A 502 23.04 -6.29 5.47
N GLU A 503 23.69 -5.95 4.37
CA GLU A 503 24.53 -4.74 4.30
C GLU A 503 23.69 -3.44 4.33
N LEU A 504 22.51 -3.45 3.72
CA LEU A 504 21.57 -2.34 3.81
C LEU A 504 21.09 -2.14 5.26
N GLU A 505 20.71 -3.22 5.95
CA GLU A 505 20.27 -3.16 7.35
C GLU A 505 21.34 -2.56 8.26
N LYS A 506 22.60 -3.01 8.15
CA LYS A 506 23.72 -2.46 8.91
C LYS A 506 23.99 -0.97 8.64
N ALA A 507 23.63 -0.49 7.44
CA ALA A 507 23.86 0.88 7.02
C ALA A 507 22.67 1.82 7.24
N MET A 508 21.50 1.30 7.66
CA MET A 508 20.30 2.10 7.88
C MET A 508 20.51 3.10 9.01
N PRO A 509 20.17 4.38 8.78
CA PRO A 509 20.22 5.37 9.84
C PRO A 509 19.04 5.20 10.82
N PRO A 510 19.19 5.70 12.05
CA PRO A 510 18.07 5.80 12.96
C PRO A 510 16.94 6.65 12.36
N ARG A 511 15.69 6.41 12.80
CA ARG A 511 14.48 7.12 12.35
C ARG A 511 14.18 6.98 10.85
N VAL A 512 14.81 6.04 10.15
CA VAL A 512 14.54 5.80 8.74
C VAL A 512 13.09 5.34 8.53
N MET A 513 12.48 5.82 7.45
CA MET A 513 11.24 5.30 6.91
C MET A 513 11.56 4.40 5.72
N VAL A 514 11.03 3.20 5.70
CA VAL A 514 11.24 2.23 4.61
C VAL A 514 9.89 1.81 4.04
N SER A 515 9.75 1.89 2.72
CA SER A 515 8.66 1.22 2.01
C SER A 515 9.22 0.06 1.19
N THR A 516 8.46 -1.02 1.09
CA THR A 516 8.80 -2.13 0.20
C THR A 516 7.70 -2.32 -0.83
N ASP A 517 8.10 -2.57 -2.07
CA ASP A 517 7.19 -3.05 -3.10
C ASP A 517 6.93 -4.55 -2.93
N ILE A 518 5.85 -5.07 -3.51
CA ILE A 518 5.53 -6.50 -3.40
C ILE A 518 6.50 -7.37 -4.22
N GLY A 519 6.60 -8.63 -3.89
CA GLY A 519 7.45 -9.65 -4.51
C GLY A 519 8.45 -10.25 -3.54
N ASN A 520 9.45 -10.98 -4.06
CA ASN A 520 10.46 -11.64 -3.22
C ASN A 520 11.18 -10.67 -2.29
N ILE A 521 11.45 -9.45 -2.75
CA ILE A 521 12.14 -8.45 -1.94
C ILE A 521 11.35 -8.02 -0.70
N ASN A 522 10.02 -7.86 -0.83
CA ASN A 522 9.16 -7.59 0.32
C ASN A 522 9.22 -8.73 1.35
N ALA A 523 9.05 -9.96 0.85
CA ALA A 523 9.02 -11.14 1.70
C ALA A 523 10.36 -11.34 2.43
N VAL A 524 11.46 -11.35 1.69
CA VAL A 524 12.81 -11.62 2.25
C VAL A 524 13.25 -10.49 3.18
N SER A 525 12.97 -9.21 2.83
CA SER A 525 13.32 -8.07 3.67
C SER A 525 12.61 -8.08 5.04
N ASN A 526 11.49 -8.78 5.17
CA ASN A 526 10.80 -8.95 6.46
C ASN A 526 11.73 -9.55 7.55
N SER A 527 12.67 -10.42 7.18
CA SER A 527 13.69 -10.96 8.10
C SER A 527 14.73 -9.94 8.56
N TYR A 528 15.02 -8.92 7.73
CA TYR A 528 16.17 -8.03 7.92
C TYR A 528 15.80 -6.64 8.41
N LEU A 529 14.58 -6.14 8.07
CA LEU A 529 14.16 -4.79 8.43
C LEU A 529 13.84 -4.67 9.92
N ARG A 530 14.51 -3.72 10.59
CA ARG A 530 14.38 -3.41 12.01
C ARG A 530 14.12 -1.93 12.20
N PHE A 531 13.25 -1.61 13.14
CA PHE A 531 12.85 -0.25 13.42
C PHE A 531 12.84 0.01 14.93
N GLU A 532 13.20 1.24 15.31
CA GLU A 532 13.14 1.71 16.68
C GLU A 532 11.90 2.58 16.93
N GLU A 533 11.39 3.22 15.89
CA GLU A 533 10.24 4.13 15.97
C GLU A 533 9.04 3.56 15.17
N PRO A 534 7.81 3.75 15.65
CA PRO A 534 6.61 3.44 14.88
C PRO A 534 6.48 4.34 13.65
N ARG A 535 5.56 4.01 12.75
CA ARG A 535 5.31 4.74 11.50
C ARG A 535 6.56 4.85 10.63
N SER A 536 7.31 3.75 10.58
CA SER A 536 8.59 3.62 9.87
C SER A 536 8.56 2.60 8.76
N PHE A 537 7.59 1.68 8.72
CA PHE A 537 7.52 0.60 7.74
C PHE A 537 6.21 0.61 6.95
N PHE A 538 6.31 0.58 5.61
CA PHE A 538 5.18 0.67 4.69
C PHE A 538 5.28 -0.42 3.63
N ALA A 539 4.18 -1.14 3.44
CA ALA A 539 4.04 -2.17 2.41
C ALA A 539 2.58 -2.19 1.92
N PRO A 540 2.29 -2.73 0.72
CA PRO A 540 0.94 -2.75 0.17
C PRO A 540 0.03 -3.78 0.85
N MET A 541 0.40 -4.26 2.04
CA MET A 541 -0.35 -5.14 2.92
C MET A 541 -0.91 -6.38 2.21
N SER A 542 -2.14 -6.77 2.56
CA SER A 542 -2.79 -7.94 1.97
C SER A 542 -3.31 -7.71 0.55
N PHE A 543 -3.39 -6.46 0.07
CA PHE A 543 -3.76 -6.19 -1.31
C PHE A 543 -2.63 -6.57 -2.28
N GLY A 544 -1.38 -6.26 -1.92
CA GLY A 544 -0.20 -6.82 -2.57
C GLY A 544 0.04 -6.35 -4.01
N ASN A 545 -0.25 -5.09 -4.31
CA ASN A 545 -0.01 -4.51 -5.63
C ASN A 545 1.44 -4.06 -5.83
N CYS A 546 1.93 -4.17 -7.07
CA CYS A 546 3.19 -3.58 -7.51
C CYS A 546 3.06 -2.06 -7.76
N GLY A 547 4.21 -1.36 -7.79
CA GLY A 547 4.28 0.08 -8.02
C GLY A 547 3.97 0.92 -6.79
N TYR A 548 4.10 0.34 -5.59
CA TYR A 548 3.73 0.93 -4.30
C TYR A 548 4.84 1.77 -3.66
N SER A 549 6.08 1.26 -3.66
CA SER A 549 7.10 1.72 -2.72
C SER A 549 7.53 3.17 -2.92
N LEU A 550 7.88 3.56 -4.16
CA LEU A 550 8.37 4.91 -4.45
C LEU A 550 7.33 6.00 -4.18
N PRO A 551 6.11 5.94 -4.74
CA PRO A 551 5.14 6.99 -4.51
C PRO A 551 4.71 7.06 -3.03
N THR A 552 4.53 5.93 -2.34
CA THR A 552 4.25 5.93 -0.90
C THR A 552 5.34 6.67 -0.12
N MET A 553 6.61 6.47 -0.48
CA MET A 553 7.71 7.12 0.21
C MET A 553 7.81 8.62 -0.09
N ILE A 554 7.42 9.06 -1.30
CA ILE A 554 7.30 10.49 -1.62
C ILE A 554 6.25 11.14 -0.71
N GLY A 555 5.07 10.52 -0.55
CA GLY A 555 4.04 11.00 0.36
C GLY A 555 4.48 11.00 1.83
N ALA A 556 5.14 9.94 2.28
CA ALA A 556 5.73 9.84 3.62
C ALA A 556 6.75 10.97 3.87
N LYS A 557 7.59 11.28 2.88
CA LYS A 557 8.57 12.37 2.96
C LYS A 557 7.92 13.76 3.04
N CYS A 558 6.75 13.95 2.42
CA CYS A 558 5.97 15.18 2.60
C CYS A 558 5.50 15.33 4.06
N ALA A 559 5.07 14.24 4.68
CA ALA A 559 4.57 14.25 6.06
C ALA A 559 5.69 14.40 7.11
N ALA A 560 6.87 13.81 6.85
CA ALA A 560 8.03 13.81 7.76
C ALA A 560 9.33 14.19 7.00
N PRO A 561 9.51 15.47 6.63
CA PRO A 561 10.61 15.91 5.79
C PRO A 561 11.99 15.79 6.47
N ASP A 562 12.03 15.69 7.78
CA ASP A 562 13.22 15.54 8.62
C ASP A 562 13.69 14.08 8.78
N ARG A 563 12.91 13.10 8.32
CA ARG A 563 13.24 11.68 8.40
C ARG A 563 13.84 11.18 7.08
N PRO A 564 14.88 10.31 7.11
CA PRO A 564 15.34 9.60 5.93
C PRO A 564 14.22 8.71 5.36
N ALA A 565 14.11 8.66 4.03
CA ALA A 565 13.03 7.98 3.32
C ALA A 565 13.61 7.06 2.24
N VAL A 566 13.44 5.73 2.38
CA VAL A 566 14.02 4.71 1.51
C VAL A 566 12.93 3.80 0.95
N ALA A 567 12.90 3.65 -0.38
CA ALA A 567 11.97 2.77 -1.08
C ALA A 567 12.71 1.54 -1.63
N TYR A 568 12.26 0.31 -1.32
CA TYR A 568 12.77 -0.94 -1.89
C TYR A 568 11.83 -1.46 -2.97
N ALA A 569 12.37 -1.80 -4.12
CA ALA A 569 11.61 -2.44 -5.19
C ALA A 569 12.46 -3.46 -5.96
N GLY A 570 11.84 -4.54 -6.42
CA GLY A 570 12.37 -5.33 -7.52
C GLY A 570 12.16 -4.57 -8.84
N ASP A 571 12.94 -4.90 -9.85
CA ASP A 571 12.92 -4.22 -11.15
C ASP A 571 11.55 -4.23 -11.84
N GLY A 572 10.79 -5.32 -11.78
CA GLY A 572 9.45 -5.39 -12.36
C GLY A 572 8.45 -4.43 -11.67
N ALA A 573 8.42 -4.41 -10.35
CA ALA A 573 7.56 -3.49 -9.59
C ALA A 573 8.02 -2.04 -9.74
N TRP A 574 9.33 -1.80 -9.78
CA TRP A 574 9.93 -0.50 -10.03
C TRP A 574 9.46 0.12 -11.35
N GLY A 575 9.45 -0.68 -12.42
CA GLY A 575 8.99 -0.24 -13.74
C GLY A 575 7.59 0.37 -13.76
N MET A 576 6.72 -0.02 -12.82
CA MET A 576 5.35 0.49 -12.75
C MET A 576 5.23 1.89 -12.11
N SER A 577 6.23 2.35 -11.33
CA SER A 577 6.14 3.61 -10.57
C SER A 577 7.35 4.53 -10.70
N MET A 578 8.41 4.11 -11.39
CA MET A 578 9.65 4.89 -11.53
C MET A 578 9.45 6.28 -12.13
N VAL A 579 8.38 6.49 -12.89
CA VAL A 579 8.04 7.80 -13.47
C VAL A 579 7.82 8.86 -12.39
N GLU A 580 7.46 8.48 -11.17
CA GLU A 580 7.29 9.39 -10.04
C GLU A 580 8.62 9.98 -9.51
N ILE A 581 9.78 9.52 -10.03
CA ILE A 581 11.06 10.23 -9.87
C ILE A 581 10.90 11.69 -10.33
N MET A 582 10.18 11.91 -11.44
CA MET A 582 9.93 13.25 -11.94
C MET A 582 9.11 14.11 -10.96
N THR A 583 8.15 13.49 -10.23
CA THR A 583 7.41 14.15 -9.16
C THR A 583 8.34 14.56 -8.01
N ALA A 584 9.16 13.61 -7.54
CA ALA A 584 10.11 13.86 -6.47
C ALA A 584 11.09 15.00 -6.81
N VAL A 585 11.66 15.00 -8.03
CA VAL A 585 12.61 16.01 -8.51
C VAL A 585 11.93 17.36 -8.71
N ARG A 586 10.76 17.39 -9.37
CA ARG A 586 10.03 18.61 -9.70
C ARG A 586 9.61 19.39 -8.45
N HIS A 587 9.19 18.67 -7.42
CA HIS A 587 8.62 19.27 -6.20
C HIS A 587 9.61 19.32 -5.04
N ASP A 588 10.89 18.99 -5.29
CA ASP A 588 11.94 19.01 -4.26
C ASP A 588 11.57 18.16 -3.03
N ILE A 589 11.06 16.94 -3.29
CA ILE A 589 10.70 15.94 -2.28
C ILE A 589 11.72 14.80 -2.38
N PRO A 590 12.91 14.93 -1.75
CA PRO A 590 14.00 14.01 -1.96
C PRO A 590 13.74 12.67 -1.28
N VAL A 591 13.89 11.57 -2.05
CA VAL A 591 13.77 10.19 -1.58
C VAL A 591 14.95 9.36 -2.09
N THR A 592 15.27 8.27 -1.39
CA THR A 592 16.25 7.28 -1.84
C THR A 592 15.48 6.04 -2.28
N ALA A 593 15.75 5.53 -3.48
CA ALA A 593 15.22 4.25 -3.93
C ALA A 593 16.35 3.23 -4.08
N VAL A 594 16.09 1.98 -3.69
CA VAL A 594 16.96 0.82 -3.87
C VAL A 594 16.25 -0.17 -4.78
N VAL A 595 16.76 -0.35 -5.98
CA VAL A 595 16.20 -1.24 -6.99
C VAL A 595 17.04 -2.51 -7.06
N PHE A 596 16.45 -3.64 -6.73
CA PHE A 596 17.05 -4.96 -6.86
C PHE A 596 16.86 -5.43 -8.31
N HIS A 597 17.88 -5.26 -9.11
CA HIS A 597 17.85 -5.50 -10.54
C HIS A 597 18.33 -6.91 -10.87
N ASN A 598 17.39 -7.84 -11.03
CA ASN A 598 17.67 -9.24 -11.38
C ASN A 598 17.03 -9.67 -12.71
N ARG A 599 16.45 -8.76 -13.46
CA ARG A 599 15.89 -8.95 -14.81
C ARG A 599 14.79 -10.02 -14.88
N GLN A 600 13.91 -10.08 -13.86
CA GLN A 600 12.83 -11.08 -13.84
C GLN A 600 11.70 -10.77 -12.86
N TRP A 601 10.51 -11.29 -13.17
CA TRP A 601 9.40 -11.42 -12.21
C TRP A 601 9.65 -12.59 -11.27
N GLY A 602 10.55 -12.42 -10.29
CA GLY A 602 11.10 -13.52 -9.50
C GLY A 602 10.06 -14.33 -8.72
N ALA A 603 9.04 -13.69 -8.14
CA ALA A 603 7.99 -14.37 -7.38
C ALA A 603 7.17 -15.31 -8.27
N GLU A 604 6.72 -14.83 -9.44
CA GLU A 604 5.92 -15.63 -10.37
C GLU A 604 6.76 -16.69 -11.08
N LYS A 605 8.02 -16.38 -11.38
CA LYS A 605 8.95 -17.36 -11.96
C LYS A 605 9.21 -18.52 -11.00
N LYS A 606 9.28 -18.26 -9.68
CA LYS A 606 9.40 -19.33 -8.68
C LYS A 606 8.20 -20.27 -8.71
N ASN A 607 7.00 -19.74 -8.87
CA ASN A 607 5.81 -20.59 -9.07
C ASN A 607 5.92 -21.46 -10.32
N GLN A 608 6.49 -20.95 -11.42
CA GLN A 608 6.72 -21.73 -12.64
C GLN A 608 7.79 -22.83 -12.45
N VAL A 609 8.78 -22.57 -11.59
CA VAL A 609 9.76 -23.59 -11.19
C VAL A 609 9.09 -24.72 -10.40
N ASP A 610 8.32 -24.39 -9.36
CA ASP A 610 7.83 -25.35 -8.38
C ASP A 610 6.62 -26.17 -8.88
N PHE A 611 5.78 -25.58 -9.72
CA PHE A 611 4.51 -26.18 -10.13
C PHE A 611 4.42 -26.52 -11.62
N TYR A 612 5.26 -25.93 -12.48
CA TYR A 612 5.12 -26.01 -13.95
C TYR A 612 6.40 -26.45 -14.65
N ASN A 613 7.24 -27.26 -13.98
CA ASN A 613 8.45 -27.87 -14.54
C ASN A 613 9.38 -26.89 -15.27
N ARG A 614 9.61 -25.71 -14.69
CA ARG A 614 10.47 -24.63 -15.25
C ARG A 614 10.03 -24.17 -16.65
N ARG A 615 8.75 -24.31 -17.01
CA ARG A 615 8.19 -23.73 -18.25
C ARG A 615 7.93 -22.24 -18.03
N PHE A 616 8.90 -21.42 -18.40
CA PHE A 616 8.85 -19.99 -18.17
C PHE A 616 8.02 -19.28 -19.24
N VAL A 617 7.05 -18.48 -18.79
CA VAL A 617 6.22 -17.63 -19.63
C VAL A 617 6.18 -16.24 -19.01
N ALA A 618 6.60 -15.22 -19.77
CA ALA A 618 6.58 -13.81 -19.38
C ALA A 618 7.30 -13.48 -18.02
N GLY A 619 8.23 -14.35 -17.59
CA GLY A 619 8.97 -14.17 -16.34
C GLY A 619 10.27 -13.36 -16.49
N GLU A 620 10.73 -13.18 -17.72
CA GLU A 620 11.99 -12.49 -18.04
C GLU A 620 11.72 -11.00 -18.27
N LEU A 621 12.63 -10.16 -17.79
CA LEU A 621 12.59 -8.72 -17.98
C LEU A 621 13.94 -8.29 -18.57
N GLU A 622 13.90 -7.67 -19.74
CA GLU A 622 15.05 -6.96 -20.28
C GLU A 622 14.88 -5.49 -20.00
N SER A 623 15.83 -4.91 -19.29
CA SER A 623 15.80 -3.49 -18.94
C SER A 623 17.19 -2.91 -18.94
N GLU A 624 17.26 -1.66 -19.41
CA GLU A 624 18.45 -0.83 -19.32
C GLU A 624 18.69 -0.38 -17.87
N SER A 625 19.78 0.36 -17.64
CA SER A 625 20.12 0.84 -16.31
C SER A 625 19.06 1.78 -15.71
N PHE A 626 18.48 1.41 -14.60
CA PHE A 626 17.57 2.26 -13.83
C PHE A 626 18.28 3.49 -13.21
N ALA A 627 19.55 3.35 -12.86
CA ALA A 627 20.36 4.49 -12.43
C ALA A 627 20.59 5.48 -13.59
N GLY A 628 20.74 4.97 -14.81
CA GLY A 628 20.80 5.79 -16.03
C GLY A 628 19.50 6.53 -16.31
N ILE A 629 18.36 5.84 -16.21
CA ILE A 629 17.02 6.41 -16.36
C ILE A 629 16.79 7.50 -15.29
N ALA A 630 17.14 7.24 -14.04
CA ALA A 630 16.99 8.21 -12.94
C ALA A 630 17.76 9.50 -13.22
N LYS A 631 19.00 9.41 -13.75
CA LYS A 631 19.78 10.58 -14.16
C LYS A 631 19.10 11.36 -15.28
N ALA A 632 18.54 10.67 -16.27
CA ALA A 632 17.79 11.32 -17.35
C ALA A 632 16.53 12.04 -16.85
N MET A 633 15.92 11.57 -15.75
CA MET A 633 14.80 12.22 -15.06
C MET A 633 15.22 13.33 -14.08
N GLY A 634 16.51 13.61 -13.93
CA GLY A 634 17.05 14.69 -13.08
C GLY A 634 17.37 14.27 -11.65
N ALA A 635 17.35 12.99 -11.32
CA ALA A 635 17.80 12.43 -10.05
C ALA A 635 19.29 12.03 -10.11
N GLU A 636 19.84 11.62 -8.96
CA GLU A 636 21.13 10.94 -8.91
C GLU A 636 20.93 9.42 -9.13
N GLY A 637 21.91 8.75 -9.70
CA GLY A 637 21.87 7.30 -9.94
C GLY A 637 23.21 6.66 -9.60
N ILE A 638 23.19 5.57 -8.84
CA ILE A 638 24.36 4.80 -8.41
C ILE A 638 24.12 3.34 -8.81
N VAL A 639 25.05 2.74 -9.56
CA VAL A 639 25.06 1.29 -9.81
C VAL A 639 25.97 0.63 -8.79
N VAL A 640 25.50 -0.47 -8.19
CA VAL A 640 26.22 -1.24 -7.20
C VAL A 640 26.32 -2.71 -7.64
N ASP A 641 27.53 -3.21 -7.81
CA ASP A 641 27.86 -4.56 -8.23
C ASP A 641 29.02 -5.17 -7.44
N ARG A 642 29.33 -4.59 -6.27
CA ARG A 642 30.24 -5.11 -5.25
C ARG A 642 29.58 -5.02 -3.89
N LEU A 643 29.69 -6.08 -3.10
CA LEU A 643 28.99 -6.16 -1.82
C LEU A 643 29.46 -5.08 -0.83
N GLU A 644 30.74 -4.80 -0.80
CA GLU A 644 31.35 -3.77 0.03
C GLU A 644 30.85 -2.34 -0.27
N ASP A 645 30.31 -2.10 -1.46
CA ASP A 645 29.82 -0.79 -1.88
C ASP A 645 28.35 -0.55 -1.50
N VAL A 646 27.59 -1.58 -1.08
CA VAL A 646 26.17 -1.49 -0.74
C VAL A 646 25.92 -0.48 0.38
N GLY A 647 26.60 -0.66 1.53
CA GLY A 647 26.46 0.25 2.67
C GLY A 647 26.93 1.68 2.37
N PRO A 648 28.12 1.90 1.79
CA PRO A 648 28.57 3.21 1.34
C PRO A 648 27.62 3.90 0.37
N ALA A 649 27.04 3.18 -0.61
CA ALA A 649 26.08 3.73 -1.55
C ALA A 649 24.80 4.22 -0.87
N LEU A 650 24.26 3.44 0.09
CA LEU A 650 23.10 3.85 0.88
C LEU A 650 23.39 5.12 1.70
N LYS A 651 24.52 5.15 2.40
CA LYS A 651 24.93 6.33 3.19
C LYS A 651 25.08 7.57 2.32
N LYS A 652 25.69 7.43 1.14
CA LYS A 652 25.83 8.52 0.16
C LYS A 652 24.46 9.00 -0.36
N ALA A 653 23.55 8.08 -0.69
CA ALA A 653 22.22 8.44 -1.18
C ALA A 653 21.39 9.15 -0.11
N ILE A 654 21.53 8.75 1.16
CA ILE A 654 20.87 9.42 2.28
C ILE A 654 21.48 10.81 2.53
N ASP A 655 22.79 10.98 2.40
CA ASP A 655 23.42 12.30 2.45
C ASP A 655 22.92 13.21 1.34
N LEU A 656 22.86 12.72 0.10
CA LEU A 656 22.26 13.43 -1.03
C LEU A 656 20.81 13.85 -0.73
N GLN A 657 20.03 12.95 -0.15
CA GLN A 657 18.63 13.18 0.22
C GLN A 657 18.49 14.26 1.30
N MET A 658 19.18 14.08 2.42
CA MET A 658 18.95 14.88 3.64
C MET A 658 19.66 16.23 3.61
N ASN A 659 20.89 16.26 3.09
CA ASN A 659 21.75 17.45 3.14
C ASN A 659 21.74 18.23 1.83
N GLN A 660 21.57 17.55 0.68
CA GLN A 660 21.61 18.19 -0.64
C GLN A 660 20.24 18.25 -1.33
N ARG A 661 19.18 17.68 -0.71
CA ARG A 661 17.81 17.64 -1.22
C ARG A 661 17.68 17.00 -2.61
N LYS A 662 18.44 15.94 -2.86
CA LYS A 662 18.44 15.23 -4.12
C LYS A 662 17.82 13.86 -3.98
N THR A 663 16.95 13.49 -4.90
CA THR A 663 16.48 12.10 -5.08
C THR A 663 17.62 11.27 -5.66
N CYS A 664 17.80 10.04 -5.12
CA CYS A 664 18.83 9.12 -5.58
C CYS A 664 18.26 7.72 -5.79
N VAL A 665 18.61 7.09 -6.91
CA VAL A 665 18.29 5.69 -7.20
C VAL A 665 19.57 4.87 -7.13
N ILE A 666 19.60 3.89 -6.23
CA ILE A 666 20.66 2.88 -6.11
C ILE A 666 20.17 1.63 -6.86
N GLU A 667 20.81 1.32 -7.96
CA GLU A 667 20.57 0.11 -8.73
C GLU A 667 21.54 -0.97 -8.33
N ILE A 668 21.05 -2.04 -7.73
CA ILE A 668 21.87 -3.16 -7.25
C ILE A 668 21.73 -4.32 -8.22
N MET A 669 22.84 -4.71 -8.83
CA MET A 669 22.90 -5.80 -9.78
C MET A 669 22.82 -7.14 -9.04
N CYS A 670 21.68 -7.82 -9.12
CA CYS A 670 21.42 -9.02 -8.35
C CYS A 670 21.45 -10.30 -9.18
N THR A 671 21.82 -11.41 -8.52
CA THR A 671 21.68 -12.76 -9.06
C THR A 671 20.22 -13.08 -9.36
N ARG A 672 19.99 -14.09 -10.18
CA ARG A 672 18.65 -14.54 -10.61
C ARG A 672 18.07 -15.62 -9.70
N GLU A 673 18.62 -15.81 -8.52
CA GLU A 673 18.08 -16.71 -7.51
C GLU A 673 16.66 -16.28 -7.05
N LEU A 674 15.85 -17.25 -6.67
CA LEU A 674 14.45 -17.06 -6.34
C LEU A 674 14.20 -17.45 -4.88
N GLY A 675 13.47 -16.60 -4.15
CA GLY A 675 13.02 -16.90 -2.80
C GLY A 675 11.97 -18.03 -2.76
N ASP A 676 11.50 -18.38 -1.57
CA ASP A 676 10.45 -19.39 -1.37
C ASP A 676 9.19 -19.08 -2.18
N PRO A 677 8.41 -20.11 -2.60
CA PRO A 677 7.20 -19.91 -3.38
C PRO A 677 6.13 -19.18 -2.58
N PHE A 678 5.52 -18.22 -3.22
CA PHE A 678 4.53 -17.32 -2.62
C PHE A 678 3.13 -17.93 -2.49
N ARG A 679 2.75 -18.88 -3.36
CA ARG A 679 1.37 -19.37 -3.51
C ARG A 679 1.20 -20.87 -3.27
N ARG A 680 1.91 -21.44 -2.30
CA ARG A 680 1.76 -22.87 -1.93
C ARG A 680 0.36 -23.23 -1.44
N ASP A 681 -0.38 -22.28 -0.95
CA ASP A 681 -1.76 -22.43 -0.49
C ASP A 681 -2.79 -22.54 -1.62
N ALA A 682 -2.46 -22.04 -2.83
CA ALA A 682 -3.38 -21.93 -3.94
C ALA A 682 -2.93 -22.62 -5.24
N LEU A 683 -1.63 -22.97 -5.34
CA LEU A 683 -1.08 -23.60 -6.53
C LEU A 683 -0.76 -25.07 -6.29
N SER A 684 -1.01 -25.91 -7.30
CA SER A 684 -0.67 -27.32 -7.34
C SER A 684 -0.16 -27.71 -8.70
N LYS A 685 0.49 -28.88 -8.79
CA LYS A 685 0.91 -29.42 -10.10
C LYS A 685 -0.32 -29.61 -10.99
N PRO A 686 -0.23 -29.21 -12.27
CA PRO A 686 -1.37 -29.27 -13.17
C PRO A 686 -1.75 -30.71 -13.52
N VAL A 687 -3.04 -30.93 -13.74
CA VAL A 687 -3.57 -32.16 -14.36
C VAL A 687 -4.06 -31.79 -15.77
N ARG A 688 -3.78 -32.64 -16.78
CA ARG A 688 -4.15 -32.40 -18.18
C ARG A 688 -4.92 -33.61 -18.72
N PHE A 689 -6.05 -33.33 -19.39
CA PHE A 689 -6.92 -34.35 -19.98
C PHE A 689 -6.91 -34.34 -21.51
N LEU A 690 -6.66 -33.18 -22.11
CA LEU A 690 -6.63 -33.07 -23.58
C LEU A 690 -5.29 -33.54 -24.13
N ASP A 691 -5.30 -34.36 -25.19
CA ASP A 691 -4.10 -34.95 -25.77
C ASP A 691 -3.02 -33.92 -26.13
N LYS A 692 -3.43 -32.78 -26.68
CA LYS A 692 -2.50 -31.68 -27.01
C LYS A 692 -1.77 -31.04 -25.83
N TYR A 693 -2.20 -31.34 -24.60
CA TYR A 693 -1.61 -30.78 -23.39
C TYR A 693 -1.03 -31.84 -22.43
N LYS A 694 -1.10 -33.12 -22.76
CA LYS A 694 -0.65 -34.23 -21.88
C LYS A 694 0.81 -34.10 -21.43
N ASP A 695 1.66 -33.53 -22.28
CA ASP A 695 3.09 -33.32 -21.99
C ASP A 695 3.35 -32.10 -21.08
N TYR A 696 2.30 -31.36 -20.70
CA TYR A 696 2.39 -30.15 -19.84
C TYR A 696 1.93 -30.41 -18.39
N VAL A 697 2.32 -31.52 -17.82
CA VAL A 697 2.09 -31.88 -16.40
C VAL A 697 3.24 -31.50 -15.52
#